data_ae42807ed95790a90c7f015abc683c28
#
_entry.id   ae42807ed95790a90c7f015abc683c28
#
_cell.length_a   1.000
_cell.length_b   1.000
_cell.length_c   1.000
_cell.angle_alpha   90.00
_cell.angle_beta   90.00
_cell.angle_gamma   90.00
#
_symmetry.space_group_name_H-M   'P 1'
#
loop_
_entity.id
_entity.type
_entity.pdbx_description
1 polymer ?
#
loop_
_entity_poly.entity_id
_entity_poly.type
_entity_poly.pdbx_seq_one_letter_code
_entity_poly.pdbx_strand_id
1 'polypeptide(L)'
;MEPTDDLALILTEVEVTAEPEPESAFQPMSEDDIESIVASAVDDAIDFISSDITERRIKAQRYFNGEVDIGFEPDRSRVVATKCRDIVRAVKPSIQRVFMSAERPVEFIPSGPEDVASMEQASTYAAAKFRQHNGYKILRDVAHDALVSITGFTKAYWAEYDQPKVYSFTALDDMQFQMILDAPGVEIVAHAERPDEETIRVMQEQVEQAAMMAQQMAQAGQPVDPAQLPTMPEVLPMLHDVRIMRRETEGKLCIETVPPEEFFVDANARSDEDFYVIGHRTEMRVADVIALGVEEAAALELDLDAGTDVQSQEEEIRRGYPVDEYEDQSSRDPSMRKVTVTEAYMRMDVDGTGTPILHKFLLGGSANKLLSYEPVDDHPFASWHVDPEPHTFFGRSLVELITQDQDAATSIIRSILDNVHLTNNPRLEVVHSQVEMDDVLNNEIGGIVRVNAPGMVRDIAVPFVAAQTLPALQYLDDMVEVKTGVTRASMGLDPDALQSTTRAAVTATVSAGAGQVEVMVSNLAHTGMRRLFKQILKLMSRHSTRAEMMRVNGSYVPMDPRVWDSDLDATVNVGLGTGREDQKNAILGQVMQIQLQAIQTYGPMNPLAGIDQLRNTLADMMALNGIPNADRYFSPPQPPMPPAPEAPPQGDPAQAMVEAETIKAQAKLASDSQKMQVEMQKMQMHDDLARDKMLQDLMIEDAKLNKAVDTEAIRTAQGAARQFMGGA
;
A
#
# COMPACT_ATOMS: atom_id res chain seq x y z
N MET A 1 25.82 -72.54 52.75
CA MET A 1 25.21 -72.01 53.97
C MET A 1 24.60 -70.71 53.58
N GLU A 2 23.29 -70.72 53.47
CA GLU A 2 22.46 -69.75 52.84
C GLU A 2 22.46 -68.35 53.56
N PRO A 3 22.25 -67.29 52.84
CA PRO A 3 22.02 -65.99 53.38
C PRO A 3 20.51 -65.75 53.55
N THR A 4 20.12 -65.22 54.66
CA THR A 4 18.76 -64.80 54.95
C THR A 4 18.54 -63.34 54.59
N ASP A 5 17.47 -63.17 53.81
CA ASP A 5 16.73 -61.95 53.59
C ASP A 5 16.39 -61.21 54.89
N ASP A 6 16.49 -59.90 54.90
CA ASP A 6 15.51 -58.98 55.48
C ASP A 6 15.96 -57.53 55.26
N LEU A 7 15.46 -56.91 54.22
CA LEU A 7 15.42 -55.48 54.05
C LEU A 7 14.00 -55.08 53.69
N ALA A 8 13.15 -55.07 54.74
CA ALA A 8 11.84 -54.46 54.63
C ALA A 8 12.04 -52.92 54.55
N LEU A 9 11.83 -52.39 53.39
CA LEU A 9 11.73 -50.94 53.14
C LEU A 9 10.48 -50.42 53.84
N ILE A 10 10.68 -49.69 54.97
CA ILE A 10 9.67 -48.88 55.58
C ILE A 10 9.48 -47.65 54.69
N LEU A 11 8.48 -47.69 53.79
CA LEU A 11 7.94 -46.50 53.12
C LEU A 11 7.12 -45.74 54.18
N THR A 12 7.75 -44.79 54.87
CA THR A 12 7.01 -43.73 55.54
C THR A 12 6.40 -42.85 54.43
N GLU A 13 5.07 -42.87 54.29
CA GLU A 13 4.33 -41.84 53.60
C GLU A 13 4.64 -40.49 54.27
N VAL A 14 5.48 -39.70 53.66
CA VAL A 14 5.60 -38.29 53.95
C VAL A 14 4.37 -37.66 53.33
N GLU A 15 3.34 -37.37 54.12
CA GLU A 15 2.34 -36.38 53.76
C GLU A 15 3.09 -35.08 53.46
N VAL A 16 3.34 -34.83 52.20
CA VAL A 16 3.70 -33.52 51.69
C VAL A 16 2.43 -32.68 51.86
N THR A 17 2.30 -31.99 52.98
CA THR A 17 1.41 -30.84 53.08
C THR A 17 1.92 -29.88 52.02
N ALA A 18 1.23 -29.81 50.87
CA ALA A 18 1.41 -28.77 49.92
C ALA A 18 1.22 -27.44 50.67
N GLU A 19 2.31 -26.73 50.88
CA GLU A 19 2.18 -25.31 51.26
C GLU A 19 1.27 -24.69 50.20
N PRO A 20 0.27 -23.87 50.56
CA PRO A 20 -0.54 -23.18 49.58
C PRO A 20 0.45 -22.41 48.69
N GLU A 21 0.41 -22.72 47.40
CA GLU A 21 1.14 -21.90 46.42
C GLU A 21 0.78 -20.44 46.70
N PRO A 22 1.78 -19.54 46.82
CA PRO A 22 1.47 -18.13 47.03
C PRO A 22 0.46 -17.72 45.95
N GLU A 23 -0.74 -17.30 46.41
CA GLU A 23 -1.75 -16.74 45.51
C GLU A 23 -1.02 -15.75 44.61
N SER A 24 -1.04 -15.97 43.30
CA SER A 24 -0.35 -15.10 42.36
C SER A 24 -0.87 -13.67 42.64
N ALA A 25 0.05 -12.73 42.81
CA ALA A 25 -0.32 -11.34 43.04
C ALA A 25 -1.10 -10.75 41.82
N PHE A 26 -1.11 -11.49 40.73
CA PHE A 26 -1.79 -11.14 39.49
C PHE A 26 -3.06 -11.98 39.36
N GLN A 27 -4.17 -11.32 39.11
CA GLN A 27 -5.48 -11.94 38.85
C GLN A 27 -5.98 -11.51 37.49
N PRO A 28 -6.77 -12.35 36.77
CA PRO A 28 -7.42 -11.93 35.53
C PRO A 28 -8.26 -10.68 35.76
N MET A 29 -8.18 -9.74 34.83
CA MET A 29 -8.94 -8.48 34.89
C MET A 29 -10.39 -8.69 34.50
N SER A 30 -11.32 -7.93 35.09
CA SER A 30 -12.69 -7.88 34.62
C SER A 30 -12.80 -6.98 33.35
N GLU A 31 -13.84 -7.18 32.55
CA GLU A 31 -14.08 -6.32 31.37
C GLU A 31 -14.25 -4.85 31.74
N ASP A 32 -14.91 -4.55 32.86
CA ASP A 32 -15.08 -3.19 33.38
C ASP A 32 -13.74 -2.54 33.77
N ASP A 33 -12.83 -3.31 34.38
CA ASP A 33 -11.50 -2.83 34.72
C ASP A 33 -10.66 -2.57 33.45
N ILE A 34 -10.73 -3.47 32.46
CA ILE A 34 -10.08 -3.32 31.17
C ILE A 34 -10.57 -2.06 30.48
N GLU A 35 -11.90 -1.87 30.38
CA GLU A 35 -12.50 -0.69 29.77
C GLU A 35 -12.01 0.59 30.44
N SER A 36 -12.06 0.65 31.77
CA SER A 36 -11.64 1.82 32.54
C SER A 36 -10.15 2.17 32.33
N ILE A 37 -9.26 1.17 32.34
CA ILE A 37 -7.82 1.36 32.16
C ILE A 37 -7.52 1.82 30.73
N VAL A 38 -8.09 1.16 29.74
CA VAL A 38 -7.85 1.47 28.34
C VAL A 38 -8.42 2.84 27.97
N ALA A 39 -9.66 3.15 28.38
CA ALA A 39 -10.27 4.46 28.16
C ALA A 39 -9.41 5.58 28.77
N SER A 40 -8.98 5.44 30.03
CA SER A 40 -8.09 6.44 30.66
C SER A 40 -6.76 6.60 29.93
N ALA A 41 -6.13 5.51 29.49
CA ALA A 41 -4.86 5.58 28.75
C ALA A 41 -5.01 6.24 27.38
N VAL A 42 -6.14 6.01 26.71
CA VAL A 42 -6.48 6.64 25.43
C VAL A 42 -6.74 8.12 25.61
N ASP A 43 -7.51 8.51 26.64
CA ASP A 43 -7.81 9.90 26.93
C ASP A 43 -6.53 10.69 27.27
N ASP A 44 -5.67 10.13 28.12
CA ASP A 44 -4.36 10.73 28.47
C ASP A 44 -3.47 10.93 27.23
N ALA A 45 -3.48 9.97 26.30
CA ALA A 45 -2.71 10.06 25.07
C ALA A 45 -3.29 11.12 24.10
N ILE A 46 -4.61 11.21 23.98
CA ILE A 46 -5.29 12.21 23.17
C ILE A 46 -5.06 13.61 23.74
N ASP A 47 -5.13 13.77 25.06
CA ASP A 47 -4.87 15.03 25.75
C ASP A 47 -3.43 15.51 25.52
N PHE A 48 -2.45 14.60 25.58
CA PHE A 48 -1.06 14.92 25.24
C PHE A 48 -0.93 15.40 23.79
N ILE A 49 -1.52 14.70 22.81
CA ILE A 49 -1.45 15.10 21.41
C ILE A 49 -2.09 16.47 21.22
N SER A 50 -3.28 16.71 21.78
CA SER A 50 -4.01 17.96 21.60
C SER A 50 -3.32 19.14 22.26
N SER A 51 -2.68 18.98 23.42
CA SER A 51 -2.00 20.06 24.14
C SER A 51 -0.66 20.45 23.53
N ASP A 52 0.17 19.48 23.18
CA ASP A 52 1.58 19.72 22.86
C ASP A 52 1.89 19.61 21.35
N ILE A 53 1.30 18.64 20.67
CA ILE A 53 1.65 18.33 19.28
C ILE A 53 0.76 19.04 18.27
N THR A 54 -0.54 19.10 18.53
CA THR A 54 -1.50 19.67 17.58
C THR A 54 -1.26 21.17 17.37
N GLU A 55 -0.90 21.94 18.42
CA GLU A 55 -0.55 23.35 18.24
C GLU A 55 0.65 23.55 17.30
N ARG A 56 1.66 22.70 17.43
CA ARG A 56 2.84 22.72 16.54
C ARG A 56 2.43 22.43 15.09
N ARG A 57 1.57 21.42 14.89
CA ARG A 57 1.07 21.01 13.57
C ARG A 57 0.21 22.10 12.93
N ILE A 58 -0.71 22.69 13.68
CA ILE A 58 -1.53 23.82 13.24
C ILE A 58 -0.65 24.99 12.79
N LYS A 59 0.35 25.35 13.61
CA LYS A 59 1.28 26.42 13.26
C LYS A 59 2.03 26.11 11.98
N ALA A 60 2.60 24.93 11.85
CA ALA A 60 3.33 24.53 10.66
C ALA A 60 2.43 24.54 9.40
N GLN A 61 1.21 24.06 9.50
CA GLN A 61 0.24 24.05 8.40
C GLN A 61 -0.17 25.48 7.98
N ARG A 62 -0.38 26.39 8.93
CA ARG A 62 -0.64 27.83 8.64
C ARG A 62 0.52 28.45 7.87
N TYR A 63 1.75 28.24 8.35
CA TYR A 63 2.93 28.75 7.66
C TYR A 63 3.10 28.18 6.26
N PHE A 64 2.81 26.88 6.08
CA PHE A 64 2.77 26.25 4.77
C PHE A 64 1.69 26.87 3.87
N ASN A 65 0.52 27.22 4.42
CA ASN A 65 -0.56 27.90 3.70
C ASN A 65 -0.27 29.36 3.39
N GLY A 66 0.78 29.94 3.99
CA GLY A 66 1.16 31.36 3.82
C GLY A 66 0.49 32.28 4.83
N GLU A 67 0.03 31.74 5.93
CA GLU A 67 -0.40 32.50 7.10
C GLU A 67 0.78 32.65 8.04
N VAL A 68 0.99 33.85 8.58
CA VAL A 68 2.09 34.17 9.49
C VAL A 68 1.57 34.81 10.75
N ASP A 69 2.25 34.58 11.87
CA ASP A 69 1.86 35.12 13.17
C ASP A 69 2.07 36.65 13.25
N ILE A 70 2.77 37.23 12.28
CA ILE A 70 3.00 38.67 12.23
C ILE A 70 1.71 39.40 11.88
N GLY A 71 1.21 40.21 12.80
CA GLY A 71 0.00 41.01 12.62
C GLY A 71 0.00 41.89 11.38
N PHE A 72 -1.18 42.22 10.90
CA PHE A 72 -1.38 43.21 9.82
C PHE A 72 -1.68 44.55 10.41
N GLU A 73 -0.90 45.57 10.02
CA GLU A 73 -1.28 46.96 10.28
C GLU A 73 -2.26 47.45 9.19
N PRO A 74 -3.33 48.17 9.56
CA PRO A 74 -4.21 48.79 8.57
C PRO A 74 -3.40 49.66 7.58
N ASP A 75 -3.77 49.60 6.31
CA ASP A 75 -3.17 50.42 5.24
C ASP A 75 -1.70 50.10 4.89
N ARG A 76 -1.17 48.96 5.35
CA ARG A 76 0.16 48.46 4.99
C ARG A 76 0.13 47.20 4.14
N SER A 77 1.26 46.88 3.56
CA SER A 77 1.43 45.67 2.75
C SER A 77 1.09 44.38 3.54
N ARG A 78 0.31 43.48 2.93
CA ARG A 78 -0.10 42.18 3.49
C ARG A 78 0.60 41.00 2.83
N VAL A 79 1.60 41.25 2.00
CA VAL A 79 2.34 40.19 1.29
C VAL A 79 3.02 39.26 2.29
N VAL A 80 3.02 37.97 2.02
CA VAL A 80 3.69 36.93 2.79
C VAL A 80 4.72 36.23 1.91
N ALA A 81 5.92 36.06 2.45
CA ALA A 81 6.94 35.21 1.82
C ALA A 81 6.59 33.72 2.04
N THR A 82 6.31 32.95 0.99
CA THR A 82 5.87 31.56 1.08
C THR A 82 7.04 30.55 1.08
N LYS A 83 8.12 30.86 1.84
CA LYS A 83 9.35 30.02 1.84
C LYS A 83 9.09 28.59 2.25
N CYS A 84 8.27 28.37 3.28
CA CYS A 84 7.90 27.02 3.75
C CYS A 84 7.28 26.17 2.62
N ARG A 85 6.33 26.74 1.90
CA ARG A 85 5.67 26.05 0.77
C ARG A 85 6.64 25.73 -0.35
N ASP A 86 7.51 26.68 -0.70
CA ASP A 86 8.44 26.53 -1.82
C ASP A 86 9.47 25.44 -1.55
N ILE A 87 10.02 25.39 -0.33
CA ILE A 87 10.97 24.38 0.09
C ILE A 87 10.33 22.98 0.14
N VAL A 88 9.17 22.82 0.77
CA VAL A 88 8.45 21.54 0.81
C VAL A 88 8.17 21.03 -0.62
N ARG A 89 7.76 21.92 -1.53
CA ARG A 89 7.55 21.56 -2.94
C ARG A 89 8.83 21.18 -3.66
N ALA A 90 9.96 21.72 -3.29
CA ALA A 90 11.26 21.36 -3.88
C ALA A 90 11.78 20.00 -3.38
N VAL A 91 11.56 19.67 -2.10
CA VAL A 91 12.03 18.41 -1.48
C VAL A 91 11.20 17.21 -1.90
N LYS A 92 9.89 17.33 -1.98
CA LYS A 92 8.96 16.23 -2.31
C LYS A 92 9.34 15.40 -3.54
N PRO A 93 9.64 15.99 -4.71
CA PRO A 93 10.02 15.23 -5.90
C PRO A 93 11.31 14.41 -5.71
N SER A 94 12.24 14.91 -4.89
CA SER A 94 13.48 14.21 -4.57
C SER A 94 13.22 12.96 -3.73
N ILE A 95 12.37 13.06 -2.69
CA ILE A 95 11.93 11.92 -1.89
C ILE A 95 11.24 10.88 -2.78
N GLN A 96 10.29 11.29 -3.59
CA GLN A 96 9.54 10.38 -4.47
C GLN A 96 10.46 9.68 -5.48
N ARG A 97 11.39 10.42 -6.06
CA ARG A 97 12.35 9.86 -7.03
C ARG A 97 13.19 8.75 -6.41
N VAL A 98 13.71 8.96 -5.20
CA VAL A 98 14.57 7.98 -4.53
C VAL A 98 13.83 6.66 -4.31
N PHE A 99 12.64 6.70 -3.75
CA PHE A 99 11.88 5.48 -3.42
C PHE A 99 11.25 4.80 -4.65
N MET A 100 10.86 5.58 -5.67
CA MET A 100 10.15 5.03 -6.83
C MET A 100 11.08 4.65 -8.00
N SER A 101 12.33 5.13 -8.02
CA SER A 101 13.29 4.74 -9.05
C SER A 101 13.86 3.34 -8.84
N ALA A 102 13.93 2.88 -7.60
CA ALA A 102 14.40 1.53 -7.29
C ALA A 102 13.33 0.48 -7.66
N GLU A 103 13.75 -0.58 -8.34
CA GLU A 103 12.87 -1.73 -8.61
C GLU A 103 12.43 -2.41 -7.31
N ARG A 104 13.36 -2.48 -6.35
CA ARG A 104 13.15 -2.98 -4.99
C ARG A 104 13.56 -1.89 -3.99
N PRO A 105 12.62 -1.07 -3.52
CA PRO A 105 12.94 -0.01 -2.55
C PRO A 105 13.39 -0.57 -1.20
N VAL A 106 12.95 -1.78 -0.86
CA VAL A 106 13.35 -2.51 0.36
C VAL A 106 13.79 -3.91 -0.02
N GLU A 107 14.90 -4.35 0.58
CA GLU A 107 15.44 -5.71 0.43
C GLU A 107 15.46 -6.39 1.79
N PHE A 108 14.90 -7.59 1.87
CA PHE A 108 14.96 -8.42 3.07
C PHE A 108 16.32 -9.11 3.18
N ILE A 109 16.85 -9.18 4.40
CA ILE A 109 18.17 -9.77 4.67
C ILE A 109 17.97 -11.26 4.95
N PRO A 110 18.64 -12.16 4.23
CA PRO A 110 18.55 -13.60 4.49
C PRO A 110 19.25 -13.95 5.81
N SER A 111 18.63 -14.83 6.59
CA SER A 111 19.21 -15.37 7.83
C SER A 111 20.25 -16.44 7.56
N GLY A 112 20.13 -17.18 6.41
CA GLY A 112 21.02 -18.25 5.99
C GLY A 112 21.26 -18.24 4.48
N PRO A 113 22.26 -18.99 4.00
CA PRO A 113 22.57 -19.09 2.57
C PRO A 113 21.46 -19.78 1.76
N GLU A 114 20.62 -20.62 2.39
CA GLU A 114 19.45 -21.27 1.82
C GLU A 114 18.31 -20.28 1.53
N ASP A 115 18.27 -19.17 2.27
CA ASP A 115 17.17 -18.19 2.20
C ASP A 115 17.37 -17.13 1.13
N VAL A 116 18.54 -17.03 0.52
CA VAL A 116 18.88 -15.94 -0.42
C VAL A 116 17.86 -15.84 -1.57
N ALA A 117 17.46 -16.97 -2.16
CA ALA A 117 16.53 -16.97 -3.27
C ALA A 117 15.10 -16.62 -2.83
N SER A 118 14.67 -17.11 -1.66
CA SER A 118 13.35 -16.82 -1.07
C SER A 118 13.22 -15.36 -0.68
N MET A 119 14.29 -14.75 -0.15
CA MET A 119 14.32 -13.33 0.22
C MET A 119 14.28 -12.40 -0.99
N GLU A 120 14.94 -12.76 -2.07
CA GLU A 120 14.86 -12.01 -3.32
C GLU A 120 13.44 -12.03 -3.90
N GLN A 121 12.76 -13.17 -3.81
CA GLN A 121 11.36 -13.30 -4.17
C GLN A 121 10.44 -12.49 -3.25
N ALA A 122 10.64 -12.56 -1.92
CA ALA A 122 9.88 -11.80 -0.94
C ALA A 122 10.02 -10.29 -1.15
N SER A 123 11.24 -9.80 -1.39
CA SER A 123 11.51 -8.38 -1.67
C SER A 123 10.80 -7.91 -2.95
N THR A 124 10.87 -8.71 -4.01
CA THR A 124 10.19 -8.41 -5.28
C THR A 124 8.68 -8.42 -5.12
N TYR A 125 8.15 -9.39 -4.36
CA TYR A 125 6.73 -9.54 -4.10
C TYR A 125 6.18 -8.36 -3.27
N ALA A 126 6.82 -8.02 -2.17
CA ALA A 126 6.43 -6.89 -1.33
C ALA A 126 6.45 -5.56 -2.10
N ALA A 127 7.48 -5.33 -2.93
CA ALA A 127 7.58 -4.15 -3.79
C ALA A 127 6.44 -4.11 -4.83
N ALA A 128 6.07 -5.25 -5.41
CA ALA A 128 4.95 -5.32 -6.35
C ALA A 128 3.60 -5.07 -5.66
N LYS A 129 3.37 -5.66 -4.47
CA LYS A 129 2.16 -5.40 -3.67
C LYS A 129 2.05 -3.93 -3.28
N PHE A 130 3.11 -3.31 -2.80
CA PHE A 130 3.14 -1.89 -2.50
C PHE A 130 2.76 -1.02 -3.71
N ARG A 131 3.29 -1.33 -4.91
CA ARG A 131 2.91 -0.63 -6.15
C ARG A 131 1.44 -0.85 -6.53
N GLN A 132 0.91 -2.08 -6.36
CA GLN A 132 -0.51 -2.39 -6.61
C GLN A 132 -1.45 -1.58 -5.72
N HIS A 133 -1.04 -1.30 -4.47
CA HIS A 133 -1.77 -0.46 -3.52
C HIS A 133 -1.51 1.04 -3.70
N ASN A 134 -1.09 1.47 -4.90
CA ASN A 134 -0.83 2.87 -5.21
C ASN A 134 0.26 3.49 -4.32
N GLY A 135 1.38 2.77 -4.16
CA GLY A 135 2.51 3.20 -3.34
C GLY A 135 3.01 4.61 -3.62
N TYR A 136 2.87 5.10 -4.87
CA TYR A 136 3.17 6.49 -5.21
C TYR A 136 2.31 7.50 -4.43
N LYS A 137 0.99 7.25 -4.33
CA LYS A 137 0.09 8.12 -3.56
C LYS A 137 0.44 8.08 -2.08
N ILE A 138 0.66 6.88 -1.53
CA ILE A 138 1.03 6.68 -0.13
C ILE A 138 2.30 7.47 0.21
N LEU A 139 3.37 7.31 -0.59
CA LEU A 139 4.62 8.04 -0.39
C LEU A 139 4.46 9.56 -0.52
N ARG A 140 3.63 10.02 -1.47
CA ARG A 140 3.36 11.45 -1.67
C ARG A 140 2.68 12.06 -0.46
N ASP A 141 1.68 11.37 0.07
CA ASP A 141 0.84 11.86 1.16
C ASP A 141 1.62 11.80 2.48
N VAL A 142 2.24 10.68 2.81
CA VAL A 142 3.07 10.49 4.00
C VAL A 142 4.28 11.43 4.03
N ALA A 143 4.95 11.64 2.89
CA ALA A 143 6.07 12.58 2.82
C ALA A 143 5.60 14.03 3.00
N HIS A 144 4.35 14.36 2.62
CA HIS A 144 3.78 15.65 2.91
C HIS A 144 3.58 15.86 4.40
N ASP A 145 2.94 14.89 5.04
CA ASP A 145 2.63 14.95 6.45
C ASP A 145 3.91 14.99 7.30
N ALA A 146 4.91 14.19 6.97
CA ALA A 146 6.21 14.21 7.63
C ALA A 146 6.95 15.55 7.46
N LEU A 147 6.86 16.19 6.29
CA LEU A 147 7.51 17.48 6.03
C LEU A 147 6.79 18.67 6.68
N VAL A 148 5.48 18.62 6.81
CA VAL A 148 4.64 19.71 7.32
C VAL A 148 4.14 19.43 8.72
N SER A 149 3.51 18.28 8.96
CA SER A 149 2.82 17.92 10.20
C SER A 149 3.70 17.08 11.15
N ILE A 150 5.03 17.26 11.13
CA ILE A 150 6.04 16.65 11.99
C ILE A 150 6.27 15.17 11.67
N THR A 151 5.22 14.37 11.62
CA THR A 151 5.29 12.91 11.41
C THR A 151 4.17 12.50 10.46
N GLY A 152 4.50 11.66 9.49
CA GLY A 152 3.50 10.99 8.68
C GLY A 152 3.24 9.58 9.19
N PHE A 153 2.04 9.06 8.98
CA PHE A 153 1.65 7.73 9.45
C PHE A 153 1.08 6.89 8.33
N THR A 154 1.45 5.61 8.33
CA THR A 154 0.82 4.60 7.47
C THR A 154 0.28 3.47 8.34
N LYS A 155 -0.83 2.89 7.91
CA LYS A 155 -1.47 1.72 8.51
C LYS A 155 -1.51 0.61 7.48
N ALA A 156 -0.96 -0.56 7.81
CA ALA A 156 -1.01 -1.76 6.99
C ALA A 156 -1.78 -2.85 7.74
N TYR A 157 -2.87 -3.33 7.17
CA TYR A 157 -3.72 -4.33 7.81
C TYR A 157 -4.32 -5.29 6.78
N TRP A 158 -4.81 -6.41 7.26
CA TRP A 158 -5.54 -7.38 6.46
C TRP A 158 -7.03 -7.18 6.66
N ALA A 159 -7.73 -6.87 5.57
CA ALA A 159 -9.18 -6.74 5.60
C ALA A 159 -9.81 -8.00 5.02
N GLU A 160 -10.73 -8.60 5.75
CA GLU A 160 -11.57 -9.71 5.29
C GLU A 160 -12.95 -9.17 4.94
N TYR A 161 -13.46 -9.59 3.81
CA TYR A 161 -14.78 -9.19 3.35
C TYR A 161 -15.47 -10.35 2.63
N ASP A 162 -16.76 -10.47 2.86
CA ASP A 162 -17.57 -11.48 2.23
C ASP A 162 -18.07 -10.99 0.88
N GLN A 163 -17.60 -11.64 -0.19
CA GLN A 163 -18.11 -11.38 -1.53
C GLN A 163 -19.11 -12.43 -1.97
N PRO A 164 -20.33 -12.03 -2.34
CA PRO A 164 -21.27 -12.94 -2.97
C PRO A 164 -20.80 -13.27 -4.39
N LYS A 165 -20.34 -14.50 -4.62
CA LYS A 165 -19.98 -14.99 -5.96
C LYS A 165 -21.09 -15.85 -6.52
N VAL A 166 -21.45 -15.58 -7.76
CA VAL A 166 -22.49 -16.34 -8.47
C VAL A 166 -21.84 -17.42 -9.35
N TYR A 167 -22.19 -18.66 -9.08
CA TYR A 167 -21.77 -19.82 -9.87
C TYR A 167 -22.95 -20.38 -10.64
N SER A 168 -22.73 -20.77 -11.89
CA SER A 168 -23.74 -21.39 -12.73
C SER A 168 -23.30 -22.81 -13.08
N PHE A 169 -24.08 -23.77 -12.71
CA PHE A 169 -23.87 -25.17 -13.02
C PHE A 169 -24.99 -25.64 -13.96
N THR A 170 -24.64 -26.41 -14.97
CA THR A 170 -25.57 -26.93 -15.97
C THR A 170 -25.49 -28.46 -16.02
N ALA A 171 -26.62 -29.10 -16.22
CA ALA A 171 -26.72 -30.55 -16.40
C ALA A 171 -26.18 -31.35 -15.20
N LEU A 172 -26.50 -30.96 -13.98
CA LEU A 172 -26.20 -31.68 -12.75
C LEU A 172 -27.21 -32.84 -12.58
N ASP A 173 -26.71 -33.96 -12.12
CA ASP A 173 -27.59 -35.02 -11.66
C ASP A 173 -28.14 -34.74 -10.24
N ASP A 174 -29.16 -35.48 -9.79
CA ASP A 174 -29.80 -35.32 -8.49
C ASP A 174 -28.79 -35.36 -7.32
N MET A 175 -27.78 -36.19 -7.41
CA MET A 175 -26.77 -36.36 -6.36
C MET A 175 -25.82 -35.17 -6.32
N GLN A 176 -25.37 -34.69 -7.47
CA GLN A 176 -24.49 -33.50 -7.58
C GLN A 176 -25.25 -32.24 -7.13
N PHE A 177 -26.52 -32.11 -7.49
CA PHE A 177 -27.37 -31.03 -7.05
C PHE A 177 -27.52 -31.02 -5.52
N GLN A 178 -27.75 -32.21 -4.92
CA GLN A 178 -27.88 -32.28 -3.47
C GLN A 178 -26.56 -31.99 -2.75
N MET A 179 -25.40 -32.40 -3.30
CA MET A 179 -24.08 -32.06 -2.75
C MET A 179 -23.83 -30.53 -2.77
N ILE A 180 -24.34 -29.83 -3.78
CA ILE A 180 -24.22 -28.36 -3.84
C ILE A 180 -25.13 -27.70 -2.81
N LEU A 181 -26.34 -28.24 -2.58
CA LEU A 181 -27.28 -27.71 -1.59
C LEU A 181 -26.77 -27.89 -0.14
N ASP A 182 -26.09 -29.01 0.13
CA ASP A 182 -25.55 -29.28 1.45
C ASP A 182 -24.27 -28.47 1.77
N ALA A 183 -23.73 -27.74 0.78
CA ALA A 183 -22.56 -26.92 0.98
C ALA A 183 -22.93 -25.65 1.81
N PRO A 184 -22.14 -25.31 2.84
CA PRO A 184 -22.45 -24.18 3.70
C PRO A 184 -22.37 -22.84 2.94
N GLY A 185 -23.32 -21.93 3.24
CA GLY A 185 -23.34 -20.57 2.68
C GLY A 185 -23.79 -20.46 1.23
N VAL A 186 -24.50 -21.48 0.71
CA VAL A 186 -25.05 -21.48 -0.65
C VAL A 186 -26.50 -21.01 -0.64
N GLU A 187 -26.82 -20.03 -1.45
CA GLU A 187 -28.18 -19.54 -1.73
C GLU A 187 -28.53 -19.81 -3.19
N ILE A 188 -29.70 -20.39 -3.46
CA ILE A 188 -30.17 -20.65 -4.83
C ILE A 188 -30.75 -19.35 -5.40
N VAL A 189 -30.14 -18.85 -6.48
CA VAL A 189 -30.65 -17.68 -7.21
C VAL A 189 -31.64 -18.09 -8.30
N ALA A 190 -31.39 -19.20 -8.99
CA ALA A 190 -32.26 -19.72 -10.01
C ALA A 190 -32.06 -21.24 -10.14
N HIS A 191 -33.15 -21.97 -10.38
CA HIS A 191 -33.12 -23.41 -10.59
C HIS A 191 -34.10 -23.76 -11.71
N ALA A 192 -33.63 -24.58 -12.65
CA ALA A 192 -34.45 -25.14 -13.72
C ALA A 192 -34.17 -26.63 -13.83
N GLU A 193 -35.24 -27.39 -14.01
CA GLU A 193 -35.19 -28.85 -14.16
C GLU A 193 -35.53 -29.22 -15.60
N ARG A 194 -34.82 -30.17 -16.14
CA ARG A 194 -35.13 -30.78 -17.44
C ARG A 194 -34.89 -32.30 -17.40
N PRO A 195 -35.71 -33.08 -18.11
CA PRO A 195 -35.49 -34.53 -18.18
C PRO A 195 -34.16 -34.87 -18.88
N ASP A 196 -33.44 -35.85 -18.35
CA ASP A 196 -32.25 -36.39 -18.97
C ASP A 196 -32.66 -37.33 -20.14
N GLU A 197 -32.84 -36.74 -21.30
CA GLU A 197 -33.26 -37.45 -22.51
C GLU A 197 -32.28 -38.57 -22.91
N GLU A 198 -30.99 -38.42 -22.64
CA GLU A 198 -29.98 -39.39 -22.99
C GLU A 198 -30.03 -40.60 -22.08
N THR A 199 -30.10 -40.42 -20.78
CA THR A 199 -30.24 -41.49 -19.80
C THR A 199 -31.60 -42.19 -19.95
N ILE A 200 -32.68 -41.44 -20.18
CA ILE A 200 -34.02 -42.00 -20.44
C ILE A 200 -34.00 -42.88 -21.69
N ARG A 201 -33.37 -42.45 -22.78
CA ARG A 201 -33.24 -43.24 -24.01
C ARG A 201 -32.44 -44.50 -23.80
N VAL A 202 -31.33 -44.46 -23.09
CA VAL A 202 -30.52 -45.61 -22.74
C VAL A 202 -31.32 -46.62 -21.88
N MET A 203 -32.08 -46.13 -20.90
CA MET A 203 -32.98 -46.94 -20.09
C MET A 203 -34.07 -47.61 -20.93
N GLN A 204 -34.70 -46.84 -21.85
CA GLN A 204 -35.70 -47.38 -22.77
C GLN A 204 -35.12 -48.51 -23.66
N GLU A 205 -33.95 -48.29 -24.23
CA GLU A 205 -33.24 -49.29 -25.03
C GLU A 205 -32.91 -50.55 -24.23
N GLN A 206 -32.50 -50.41 -22.95
CA GLN A 206 -32.24 -51.54 -22.05
C GLN A 206 -33.51 -52.33 -21.70
N VAL A 207 -34.62 -51.63 -21.43
CA VAL A 207 -35.93 -52.25 -21.17
C VAL A 207 -36.42 -52.99 -22.40
N GLU A 208 -36.32 -52.40 -23.60
CA GLU A 208 -36.68 -53.05 -24.86
C GLU A 208 -35.82 -54.27 -25.16
N GLN A 209 -34.51 -54.20 -24.96
CA GLN A 209 -33.58 -55.31 -25.11
C GLN A 209 -33.89 -56.46 -24.14
N ALA A 210 -34.15 -56.11 -22.87
CA ALA A 210 -34.55 -57.12 -21.87
C ALA A 210 -35.88 -57.74 -22.18
N ALA A 211 -36.88 -57.00 -22.67
CA ALA A 211 -38.17 -57.52 -23.12
C ALA A 211 -38.01 -58.44 -24.31
N MET A 212 -37.19 -58.11 -25.31
CA MET A 212 -36.90 -58.98 -26.45
C MET A 212 -36.19 -60.26 -26.03
N MET A 213 -35.22 -60.20 -25.09
CA MET A 213 -34.56 -61.40 -24.53
C MET A 213 -35.53 -62.28 -23.75
N ALA A 214 -36.41 -61.70 -22.96
CA ALA A 214 -37.42 -62.44 -22.22
C ALA A 214 -38.39 -63.13 -23.15
N GLN A 215 -38.76 -62.51 -24.25
CA GLN A 215 -39.64 -63.08 -25.27
C GLN A 215 -38.93 -64.28 -26.02
N GLN A 216 -37.65 -64.16 -26.29
CA GLN A 216 -36.86 -65.26 -26.86
C GLN A 216 -36.70 -66.43 -25.88
N MET A 217 -36.47 -66.19 -24.58
CA MET A 217 -36.38 -67.23 -23.55
C MET A 217 -37.73 -67.91 -23.32
N ALA A 218 -38.83 -67.18 -23.36
CA ALA A 218 -40.18 -67.73 -23.28
C ALA A 218 -40.50 -68.66 -24.49
N GLN A 219 -40.10 -68.30 -25.70
CA GLN A 219 -40.22 -69.11 -26.90
C GLN A 219 -39.31 -70.41 -26.83
N ALA A 220 -38.19 -70.38 -26.12
CA ALA A 220 -37.32 -71.50 -25.86
C ALA A 220 -37.78 -72.36 -24.71
N GLY A 221 -38.96 -72.07 -24.09
CA GLY A 221 -39.54 -72.92 -23.02
C GLY A 221 -38.87 -72.76 -21.65
N GLN A 222 -38.08 -71.73 -21.45
CA GLN A 222 -37.52 -71.37 -20.13
C GLN A 222 -38.45 -70.49 -19.34
N PRO A 223 -38.67 -70.74 -18.03
CA PRO A 223 -39.51 -69.86 -17.22
C PRO A 223 -38.77 -68.52 -16.99
N VAL A 224 -39.38 -67.45 -17.44
CA VAL A 224 -38.88 -66.04 -17.19
C VAL A 224 -39.75 -65.51 -16.03
N ASP A 225 -39.05 -65.13 -14.96
CA ASP A 225 -39.70 -64.48 -13.84
C ASP A 225 -39.93 -62.92 -14.20
N PRO A 226 -41.23 -62.56 -14.32
CA PRO A 226 -41.53 -61.13 -14.69
C PRO A 226 -40.99 -60.12 -13.70
N ALA A 227 -40.73 -60.53 -12.44
CA ALA A 227 -40.21 -59.61 -11.40
C ALA A 227 -38.71 -59.26 -11.57
N GLN A 228 -37.98 -60.01 -12.44
CA GLN A 228 -36.56 -59.77 -12.72
C GLN A 228 -36.32 -58.93 -13.97
N LEU A 229 -37.36 -58.54 -14.68
CA LEU A 229 -37.20 -57.68 -15.86
C LEU A 229 -37.04 -56.22 -15.42
N PRO A 230 -36.03 -55.50 -15.99
CA PRO A 230 -35.90 -54.09 -15.73
C PRO A 230 -37.14 -53.34 -16.19
N THR A 231 -37.72 -52.57 -15.32
CA THR A 231 -38.84 -51.65 -15.61
C THR A 231 -38.38 -50.23 -15.56
N MET A 232 -39.02 -49.38 -16.34
CA MET A 232 -38.73 -47.95 -16.23
C MET A 232 -39.00 -47.46 -14.80
N PRO A 233 -38.09 -46.70 -14.20
CA PRO A 233 -38.31 -46.10 -12.87
C PRO A 233 -39.52 -45.19 -12.88
N GLU A 234 -40.24 -45.15 -11.77
CA GLU A 234 -41.43 -44.32 -11.60
C GLU A 234 -41.10 -42.82 -11.62
N VAL A 235 -39.85 -42.49 -11.20
CA VAL A 235 -39.27 -41.15 -11.26
C VAL A 235 -38.20 -41.13 -12.35
N LEU A 236 -38.39 -40.30 -13.37
CA LEU A 236 -37.45 -40.15 -14.46
C LEU A 236 -36.22 -39.35 -13.97
N PRO A 237 -35.00 -39.69 -14.43
CA PRO A 237 -33.81 -38.90 -14.10
C PRO A 237 -33.94 -37.50 -14.67
N MET A 238 -33.68 -36.52 -13.83
CA MET A 238 -33.73 -35.10 -14.16
C MET A 238 -32.32 -34.55 -14.17
N LEU A 239 -32.11 -33.55 -15.00
CA LEU A 239 -30.91 -32.71 -14.99
C LEU A 239 -31.26 -31.34 -14.45
N HIS A 240 -30.43 -30.86 -13.55
CA HIS A 240 -30.63 -29.60 -12.88
C HIS A 240 -29.67 -28.55 -13.45
N ASP A 241 -30.21 -27.42 -13.90
CA ASP A 241 -29.45 -26.23 -14.23
C ASP A 241 -29.66 -25.23 -13.09
N VAL A 242 -28.57 -24.95 -12.32
CA VAL A 242 -28.65 -24.20 -11.07
C VAL A 242 -27.71 -23.03 -11.11
N ARG A 243 -28.21 -21.88 -10.72
CA ARG A 243 -27.38 -20.68 -10.42
C ARG A 243 -27.43 -20.49 -8.91
N ILE A 244 -26.26 -20.59 -8.29
CA ILE A 244 -26.09 -20.39 -6.85
C ILE A 244 -25.29 -19.14 -6.56
N MET A 245 -25.57 -18.50 -5.45
CA MET A 245 -24.77 -17.46 -4.84
C MET A 245 -24.10 -18.05 -3.60
N ARG A 246 -22.79 -17.98 -3.55
CA ARG A 246 -21.99 -18.40 -2.39
C ARG A 246 -21.26 -17.21 -1.85
N ARG A 247 -21.34 -16.97 -0.56
CA ARG A 247 -20.51 -15.97 0.12
C ARG A 247 -19.12 -16.57 0.34
N GLU A 248 -18.10 -15.96 -0.27
CA GLU A 248 -16.72 -16.34 -0.08
C GLU A 248 -16.00 -15.21 0.65
N THR A 249 -15.39 -15.53 1.78
CA THR A 249 -14.54 -14.60 2.51
C THR A 249 -13.21 -14.47 1.75
N GLU A 250 -12.97 -13.30 1.21
CA GLU A 250 -11.70 -12.95 0.58
C GLU A 250 -10.96 -11.96 1.46
N GLY A 251 -9.69 -12.24 1.70
CA GLY A 251 -8.82 -11.33 2.41
C GLY A 251 -8.00 -10.47 1.46
N LYS A 252 -7.78 -9.23 1.82
CA LYS A 252 -7.02 -8.25 1.06
C LYS A 252 -6.07 -7.48 1.96
N LEU A 253 -4.81 -7.36 1.52
CA LEU A 253 -3.89 -6.40 2.11
C LEU A 253 -4.43 -4.97 1.87
N CYS A 254 -4.50 -4.16 2.90
CA CYS A 254 -4.82 -2.74 2.84
C CYS A 254 -3.64 -1.93 3.35
N ILE A 255 -3.29 -0.86 2.64
CA ILE A 255 -2.26 0.09 3.05
C ILE A 255 -2.85 1.49 2.90
N GLU A 256 -2.94 2.22 3.98
CA GLU A 256 -3.55 3.53 4.04
C GLU A 256 -2.62 4.54 4.73
N THR A 257 -2.75 5.80 4.37
CA THR A 257 -2.14 6.91 5.12
C THR A 257 -3.12 7.38 6.17
N VAL A 258 -2.66 7.47 7.41
CA VAL A 258 -3.46 7.95 8.53
C VAL A 258 -3.23 9.45 8.68
N PRO A 259 -4.31 10.27 8.70
CA PRO A 259 -4.19 11.68 8.99
C PRO A 259 -3.53 11.91 10.36
N PRO A 260 -2.59 12.85 10.49
CA PRO A 260 -1.88 13.07 11.76
C PRO A 260 -2.79 13.39 12.94
N GLU A 261 -3.92 14.04 12.72
CA GLU A 261 -4.91 14.37 13.73
C GLU A 261 -5.70 13.17 14.28
N GLU A 262 -5.76 12.09 13.52
CA GLU A 262 -6.46 10.87 13.94
C GLU A 262 -5.55 9.92 14.74
N PHE A 263 -4.24 10.12 14.69
CA PHE A 263 -3.26 9.25 15.35
C PHE A 263 -2.92 9.75 16.75
N PHE A 264 -2.83 8.84 17.71
CA PHE A 264 -2.40 9.14 19.09
C PHE A 264 -1.38 8.13 19.61
N VAL A 265 -0.56 8.58 20.52
CA VAL A 265 0.45 7.79 21.24
C VAL A 265 0.70 8.43 22.61
N ASP A 266 1.12 7.65 23.57
CA ASP A 266 1.43 8.15 24.91
C ASP A 266 2.64 9.09 24.95
N ALA A 267 2.66 9.99 25.91
CA ALA A 267 3.71 11.02 26.06
C ALA A 267 5.12 10.45 26.31
N ASN A 268 5.22 9.23 26.84
CA ASN A 268 6.50 8.57 27.18
C ASN A 268 7.04 7.71 26.05
N ALA A 269 6.28 7.50 24.97
CA ALA A 269 6.69 6.73 23.82
C ALA A 269 7.96 7.32 23.17
N ARG A 270 8.86 6.44 22.70
CA ARG A 270 10.11 6.83 22.04
C ARG A 270 10.23 6.33 20.62
N SER A 271 9.49 5.29 20.29
CA SER A 271 9.50 4.68 18.96
C SER A 271 8.23 3.84 18.74
N ASP A 272 8.03 3.36 17.53
CA ASP A 272 6.96 2.41 17.19
C ASP A 272 7.02 1.08 17.98
N GLU A 273 8.12 0.78 18.66
CA GLU A 273 8.32 -0.44 19.44
C GLU A 273 8.25 -0.19 20.96
N ASP A 274 8.54 1.05 21.39
CA ASP A 274 8.60 1.47 22.80
C ASP A 274 7.49 2.49 23.08
N PHE A 275 6.30 1.99 23.40
CA PHE A 275 5.09 2.75 23.73
C PHE A 275 4.27 2.01 24.79
N TYR A 276 3.44 2.73 25.52
CA TYR A 276 2.42 2.19 26.40
C TYR A 276 1.09 2.00 25.68
N VAL A 277 0.60 3.04 25.00
CA VAL A 277 -0.58 3.00 24.15
C VAL A 277 -0.28 3.72 22.84
N ILE A 278 -0.72 3.12 21.73
CA ILE A 278 -0.67 3.69 20.38
C ILE A 278 -1.98 3.38 19.67
N GLY A 279 -2.50 4.32 18.91
CA GLY A 279 -3.79 4.06 18.28
C GLY A 279 -4.18 5.09 17.23
N HIS A 280 -5.39 4.87 16.75
CA HIS A 280 -6.00 5.61 15.66
C HIS A 280 -7.49 5.82 15.98
N ARG A 281 -7.91 7.08 15.99
CA ARG A 281 -9.30 7.48 16.23
C ARG A 281 -9.89 8.02 14.94
N THR A 282 -10.95 7.40 14.46
CA THR A 282 -11.56 7.74 13.18
C THR A 282 -13.08 7.75 13.25
N GLU A 283 -13.69 8.50 12.35
CA GLU A 283 -15.12 8.46 12.14
C GLU A 283 -15.47 7.34 11.18
N MET A 284 -16.35 6.45 11.61
CA MET A 284 -16.87 5.34 10.81
C MET A 284 -18.39 5.41 10.72
N ARG A 285 -18.97 4.75 9.73
CA ARG A 285 -20.42 4.56 9.69
C ARG A 285 -20.82 3.38 10.55
N VAL A 286 -22.02 3.43 11.14
CA VAL A 286 -22.55 2.30 11.93
C VAL A 286 -22.51 0.99 11.13
N ALA A 287 -22.83 1.02 9.83
CA ALA A 287 -22.75 -0.15 8.96
C ALA A 287 -21.32 -0.74 8.87
N ASP A 288 -20.30 0.12 8.85
CA ASP A 288 -18.89 -0.31 8.78
C ASP A 288 -18.44 -0.90 10.13
N VAL A 289 -18.94 -0.35 11.24
CA VAL A 289 -18.68 -0.88 12.61
C VAL A 289 -19.32 -2.28 12.78
N ILE A 290 -20.54 -2.47 12.30
CA ILE A 290 -21.19 -3.79 12.29
C ILE A 290 -20.40 -4.77 11.40
N ALA A 291 -19.88 -4.32 10.26
CA ALA A 291 -19.03 -5.15 9.39
C ALA A 291 -17.72 -5.58 10.06
N LEU A 292 -17.21 -4.85 11.06
CA LEU A 292 -16.08 -5.25 11.89
C LEU A 292 -16.42 -6.33 12.93
N GLY A 293 -17.69 -6.75 13.01
CA GLY A 293 -18.16 -7.81 13.92
C GLY A 293 -18.75 -7.32 15.24
N VAL A 294 -18.97 -6.01 15.39
CA VAL A 294 -19.64 -5.44 16.57
C VAL A 294 -21.14 -5.71 16.49
N GLU A 295 -21.77 -6.02 17.63
CA GLU A 295 -23.21 -6.21 17.70
C GLU A 295 -23.99 -4.95 17.24
N GLU A 296 -25.04 -5.16 16.45
CA GLU A 296 -25.87 -4.07 15.91
C GLU A 296 -26.39 -3.14 17.02
N ALA A 297 -26.85 -3.71 18.13
CA ALA A 297 -27.37 -2.94 19.26
C ALA A 297 -26.29 -2.03 19.88
N ALA A 298 -25.08 -2.54 20.07
CA ALA A 298 -23.95 -1.78 20.60
C ALA A 298 -23.52 -0.69 19.61
N ALA A 299 -23.44 -0.99 18.32
CA ALA A 299 -23.07 -0.03 17.28
C ALA A 299 -24.07 1.12 17.14
N LEU A 300 -25.37 0.85 17.36
CA LEU A 300 -26.45 1.86 17.33
C LEU A 300 -26.44 2.78 18.57
N GLU A 301 -25.88 2.34 19.69
CA GLU A 301 -25.77 3.15 20.92
C GLU A 301 -24.60 4.14 20.86
N LEU A 302 -23.62 3.94 19.97
CA LEU A 302 -22.45 4.82 19.84
C LEU A 302 -22.87 6.22 19.38
N ASP A 303 -22.13 7.20 19.86
CA ASP A 303 -22.24 8.60 19.47
C ASP A 303 -21.05 9.05 18.62
N LEU A 304 -21.18 10.22 18.03
CA LEU A 304 -20.08 10.92 17.39
C LEU A 304 -19.44 11.82 18.44
N ASP A 305 -18.18 11.61 18.72
CA ASP A 305 -17.43 12.56 19.50
C ASP A 305 -17.10 13.78 18.63
N ALA A 306 -17.52 14.94 19.07
CA ALA A 306 -17.21 16.22 18.40
C ALA A 306 -15.70 16.53 18.33
N GLY A 307 -14.86 15.68 18.93
CA GLY A 307 -13.44 15.94 19.06
C GLY A 307 -13.13 17.06 20.05
N THR A 308 -11.85 17.34 20.24
CA THR A 308 -11.45 18.57 20.91
C THR A 308 -11.53 19.71 19.89
N ASP A 309 -11.85 20.93 20.34
CA ASP A 309 -11.85 22.13 19.49
C ASP A 309 -10.53 22.30 18.70
N VAL A 310 -9.44 21.82 19.26
CA VAL A 310 -8.09 21.90 18.68
C VAL A 310 -7.90 20.89 17.54
N GLN A 311 -8.41 19.67 17.68
CA GLN A 311 -8.36 18.66 16.62
C GLN A 311 -9.24 19.04 15.43
N SER A 312 -10.43 19.55 15.69
CA SER A 312 -11.33 20.09 14.66
C SER A 312 -10.70 21.24 13.90
N GLN A 313 -9.97 22.14 14.60
CA GLN A 313 -9.20 23.23 13.96
C GLN A 313 -8.06 22.70 13.08
N GLU A 314 -7.33 21.66 13.51
CA GLU A 314 -6.25 21.07 12.70
C GLU A 314 -6.82 20.51 11.39
N GLU A 315 -7.91 19.78 11.45
CA GLU A 315 -8.59 19.22 10.30
C GLU A 315 -9.11 20.32 9.36
N GLU A 316 -9.75 21.37 9.88
CA GLU A 316 -10.24 22.52 9.12
C GLU A 316 -9.11 23.23 8.37
N ILE A 317 -8.01 23.53 9.06
CA ILE A 317 -6.84 24.18 8.44
C ILE A 317 -6.20 23.30 7.38
N ARG A 318 -6.14 21.99 7.59
CA ARG A 318 -5.61 21.03 6.62
C ARG A 318 -6.51 20.91 5.40
N ARG A 319 -7.82 20.83 5.58
CA ARG A 319 -8.81 20.76 4.50
C ARG A 319 -9.01 22.09 3.78
N GLY A 320 -8.84 23.22 4.48
CA GLY A 320 -9.05 24.55 3.94
C GLY A 320 -10.49 24.98 3.82
N TYR A 321 -11.42 24.27 4.46
CA TYR A 321 -12.84 24.59 4.58
C TYR A 321 -13.40 24.01 5.89
N PRO A 322 -14.42 24.66 6.51
CA PRO A 322 -15.05 24.17 7.72
C PRO A 322 -15.75 22.81 7.47
N VAL A 323 -15.59 21.90 8.41
CA VAL A 323 -16.12 20.54 8.31
C VAL A 323 -17.61 20.51 8.72
N ASP A 324 -18.00 21.32 9.68
CA ASP A 324 -19.33 21.28 10.32
C ASP A 324 -20.51 21.66 9.40
N GLU A 325 -20.29 22.43 8.34
CA GLU A 325 -21.36 22.86 7.45
C GLU A 325 -21.95 21.74 6.56
N TYR A 326 -21.24 20.62 6.41
CA TYR A 326 -21.60 19.55 5.48
C TYR A 326 -22.09 18.26 6.15
N GLU A 327 -22.04 18.15 7.48
CA GLU A 327 -22.27 16.88 8.19
C GLU A 327 -23.74 16.57 8.52
N ASP A 328 -24.65 17.53 8.46
CA ASP A 328 -26.03 17.38 8.94
C ASP A 328 -26.97 16.56 8.01
N GLN A 329 -26.45 15.88 6.99
CA GLN A 329 -27.30 15.15 6.04
C GLN A 329 -27.45 13.64 6.32
N SER A 330 -26.82 13.09 7.34
CA SER A 330 -26.71 11.64 7.53
C SER A 330 -27.88 10.97 8.27
N SER A 331 -28.85 11.72 8.80
CA SER A 331 -29.68 11.25 9.90
C SER A 331 -30.96 10.46 9.54
N ARG A 332 -31.26 10.21 8.26
CA ARG A 332 -32.48 9.45 7.89
C ARG A 332 -32.27 7.94 7.86
N ASP A 333 -31.05 7.49 7.62
CA ASP A 333 -30.69 6.07 7.65
C ASP A 333 -29.75 5.81 8.85
N PRO A 334 -30.20 5.08 9.87
CA PRO A 334 -29.37 4.79 11.04
C PRO A 334 -28.05 4.09 10.71
N SER A 335 -28.04 3.27 9.67
CA SER A 335 -26.84 2.55 9.24
C SER A 335 -25.75 3.47 8.67
N MET A 336 -26.14 4.63 8.16
CA MET A 336 -25.23 5.63 7.55
C MET A 336 -24.79 6.70 8.54
N ARG A 337 -25.31 6.66 9.77
CA ARG A 337 -24.90 7.57 10.84
C ARG A 337 -23.41 7.38 11.15
N LYS A 338 -22.66 8.47 11.29
CA LYS A 338 -21.28 8.45 11.70
C LYS A 338 -21.17 8.27 13.21
N VAL A 339 -20.18 7.52 13.61
CA VAL A 339 -19.80 7.27 15.00
C VAL A 339 -18.29 7.30 15.12
N THR A 340 -17.78 7.70 16.29
CA THR A 340 -16.35 7.67 16.55
C THR A 340 -15.94 6.27 16.97
N VAL A 341 -14.89 5.77 16.34
CA VAL A 341 -14.28 4.48 16.66
C VAL A 341 -12.80 4.70 16.92
N THR A 342 -12.33 4.19 18.05
CA THR A 342 -10.93 4.26 18.46
C THR A 342 -10.34 2.86 18.47
N GLU A 343 -9.30 2.66 17.70
CA GLU A 343 -8.51 1.43 17.65
C GLU A 343 -7.21 1.67 18.42
N ALA A 344 -7.08 1.07 19.61
CA ALA A 344 -5.93 1.24 20.48
C ALA A 344 -5.14 -0.07 20.62
N TYR A 345 -3.84 0.05 20.69
CA TYR A 345 -2.91 -1.05 20.93
C TYR A 345 -2.15 -0.77 22.22
N MET A 346 -2.26 -1.68 23.18
CA MET A 346 -1.68 -1.51 24.49
C MET A 346 -1.18 -2.84 25.03
N ARG A 347 -0.07 -2.81 25.77
CA ARG A 347 0.44 -3.99 26.49
C ARG A 347 -0.23 -4.08 27.83
N MET A 348 -0.97 -5.17 28.07
CA MET A 348 -1.73 -5.40 29.28
C MET A 348 -1.70 -6.89 29.66
N ASP A 349 -1.69 -7.18 30.96
CA ASP A 349 -1.84 -8.54 31.48
C ASP A 349 -3.32 -8.80 31.79
N VAL A 350 -4.08 -9.12 30.76
CA VAL A 350 -5.53 -9.40 30.88
C VAL A 350 -5.77 -10.71 31.64
N ASP A 351 -4.92 -11.71 31.41
CA ASP A 351 -5.08 -13.07 31.92
C ASP A 351 -4.53 -13.26 33.35
N GLY A 352 -3.88 -12.25 33.92
CA GLY A 352 -3.26 -12.34 35.27
C GLY A 352 -2.05 -13.26 35.32
N THR A 353 -1.31 -13.39 34.24
CA THR A 353 -0.11 -14.24 34.14
C THR A 353 1.15 -13.57 34.66
N GLY A 354 1.12 -12.27 34.89
CA GLY A 354 2.26 -11.44 35.26
C GLY A 354 3.13 -11.02 34.08
N THR A 355 2.73 -11.36 32.85
CA THR A 355 3.45 -11.00 31.63
C THR A 355 2.51 -10.22 30.70
N PRO A 356 2.71 -8.89 30.53
CA PRO A 356 1.86 -8.10 29.67
C PRO A 356 2.09 -8.45 28.18
N ILE A 357 1.05 -8.83 27.47
CA ILE A 357 1.03 -9.05 26.02
C ILE A 357 0.33 -7.91 25.31
N LEU A 358 0.66 -7.71 24.04
CA LEU A 358 0.03 -6.66 23.22
C LEU A 358 -1.39 -7.09 22.86
N HIS A 359 -2.36 -6.22 23.15
CA HIS A 359 -3.75 -6.38 22.75
C HIS A 359 -4.20 -5.22 21.86
N LYS A 360 -5.06 -5.54 20.95
CA LYS A 360 -5.84 -4.57 20.18
C LYS A 360 -7.19 -4.40 20.88
N PHE A 361 -7.54 -3.16 21.17
CA PHE A 361 -8.80 -2.76 21.74
C PHE A 361 -9.57 -1.93 20.73
N LEU A 362 -10.82 -2.26 20.53
CA LEU A 362 -11.74 -1.47 19.74
C LEU A 362 -12.71 -0.79 20.69
N LEU A 363 -12.69 0.54 20.70
CA LEU A 363 -13.52 1.37 21.54
C LEU A 363 -14.47 2.19 20.68
N GLY A 364 -15.62 2.55 21.21
CA GLY A 364 -16.62 3.31 20.45
C GLY A 364 -17.23 4.45 21.24
N GLY A 365 -17.63 5.49 20.49
CA GLY A 365 -18.29 6.68 21.02
C GLY A 365 -17.36 7.63 21.77
N SER A 366 -17.94 8.72 22.30
CA SER A 366 -17.22 9.74 23.07
C SER A 366 -16.73 9.22 24.43
N ALA A 367 -17.41 8.21 24.97
CA ALA A 367 -17.09 7.59 26.26
C ALA A 367 -16.00 6.51 26.17
N ASN A 368 -15.45 6.25 24.98
CA ASN A 368 -14.48 5.18 24.73
C ASN A 368 -14.95 3.81 25.27
N LYS A 369 -16.24 3.46 25.04
CA LYS A 369 -16.83 2.19 25.47
C LYS A 369 -16.14 1.02 24.77
N LEU A 370 -15.74 -0.01 25.52
CA LEU A 370 -15.10 -1.20 24.98
C LEU A 370 -16.08 -2.01 24.11
N LEU A 371 -15.73 -2.24 22.84
CA LEU A 371 -16.52 -3.03 21.89
C LEU A 371 -15.95 -4.44 21.74
N SER A 372 -14.64 -4.56 21.61
CA SER A 372 -13.94 -5.83 21.51
C SER A 372 -12.46 -5.68 21.84
N TYR A 373 -11.83 -6.79 22.23
CA TYR A 373 -10.39 -6.85 22.39
C TYR A 373 -9.86 -8.21 21.93
N GLU A 374 -8.63 -8.21 21.41
CA GLU A 374 -7.96 -9.43 20.93
C GLU A 374 -6.43 -9.32 21.13
N PRO A 375 -5.74 -10.42 21.49
CA PRO A 375 -4.30 -10.43 21.54
C PRO A 375 -3.72 -10.35 20.12
N VAL A 376 -2.68 -9.52 19.96
CA VAL A 376 -2.01 -9.32 18.68
C VAL A 376 -0.50 -9.34 18.85
N ASP A 377 0.24 -9.71 17.81
CA ASP A 377 1.70 -9.75 17.86
C ASP A 377 2.37 -8.42 17.52
N ASP A 378 1.67 -7.53 16.85
CA ASP A 378 2.19 -6.22 16.43
C ASP A 378 1.04 -5.26 16.11
N HIS A 379 1.33 -3.97 16.13
CA HIS A 379 0.39 -2.94 15.70
C HIS A 379 0.61 -2.59 14.21
N PRO A 380 -0.44 -2.13 13.50
CA PRO A 380 -0.39 -1.91 12.05
C PRO A 380 0.25 -0.58 11.63
N PHE A 381 0.69 0.26 12.55
CA PHE A 381 1.19 1.59 12.24
C PHE A 381 2.69 1.59 11.95
N ALA A 382 3.09 2.47 11.01
CA ALA A 382 4.48 2.82 10.80
C ALA A 382 4.60 4.35 10.75
N SER A 383 5.47 4.92 11.60
CA SER A 383 5.74 6.35 11.69
C SER A 383 6.88 6.76 10.77
N TRP A 384 6.74 7.92 10.13
CA TRP A 384 7.69 8.44 9.14
C TRP A 384 8.20 9.79 9.60
N HIS A 385 9.49 9.86 9.88
CA HIS A 385 10.14 11.06 10.41
C HIS A 385 11.15 11.62 9.42
N VAL A 386 11.10 12.93 9.18
CA VAL A 386 12.08 13.64 8.37
C VAL A 386 13.32 13.98 9.19
N ASP A 387 13.11 14.50 10.40
CA ASP A 387 14.15 14.90 11.35
C ASP A 387 13.80 14.35 12.75
N PRO A 388 14.14 13.08 13.03
CA PRO A 388 13.85 12.45 14.32
C PRO A 388 14.71 13.06 15.42
N GLU A 389 14.12 13.35 16.58
CA GLU A 389 14.86 13.73 17.79
C GLU A 389 15.12 12.50 18.66
N PRO A 390 16.32 12.37 19.26
CA PRO A 390 16.64 11.25 20.15
C PRO A 390 15.73 11.23 21.37
N HIS A 391 15.28 10.04 21.75
CA HIS A 391 14.50 9.77 22.97
C HIS A 391 13.08 10.36 23.01
N THR A 392 12.55 10.79 21.86
CA THR A 392 11.18 11.28 21.70
C THR A 392 10.52 10.60 20.52
N PHE A 393 9.21 10.38 20.59
CA PHE A 393 8.45 9.84 19.47
C PHE A 393 8.35 10.85 18.32
N PHE A 394 8.06 12.11 18.63
CA PHE A 394 7.90 13.16 17.64
C PHE A 394 9.22 13.90 17.41
N GLY A 395 9.62 14.02 16.15
CA GLY A 395 10.75 14.82 15.74
C GLY A 395 10.38 16.28 15.43
N ARG A 396 11.01 16.84 14.38
CA ARG A 396 10.71 18.19 13.86
C ARG A 396 10.30 18.13 12.39
N SER A 397 9.38 19.02 12.03
CA SER A 397 9.01 19.21 10.63
C SER A 397 10.00 20.14 9.94
N LEU A 398 10.12 19.99 8.61
CA LEU A 398 10.93 20.91 7.81
C LEU A 398 10.38 22.35 7.89
N VAL A 399 9.05 22.49 8.02
CA VAL A 399 8.41 23.80 8.16
C VAL A 399 8.81 24.49 9.46
N GLU A 400 8.85 23.77 10.59
CA GLU A 400 9.26 24.33 11.88
C GLU A 400 10.67 24.94 11.85
N LEU A 401 11.60 24.33 11.10
CA LEU A 401 12.98 24.82 10.98
C LEU A 401 13.08 26.17 10.30
N ILE A 402 12.12 26.55 9.46
CA ILE A 402 12.17 27.75 8.61
C ILE A 402 11.05 28.77 8.90
N THR A 403 10.20 28.55 9.89
CA THR A 403 9.13 29.49 10.28
C THR A 403 9.66 30.89 10.57
N GLN A 404 10.72 30.98 11.39
CA GLN A 404 11.33 32.27 11.77
C GLN A 404 11.95 32.99 10.56
N ASP A 405 12.53 32.26 9.63
CA ASP A 405 13.10 32.84 8.40
C ASP A 405 12.01 33.37 7.47
N GLN A 406 10.83 32.68 7.44
CA GLN A 406 9.64 33.16 6.71
C GLN A 406 9.10 34.44 7.32
N ASP A 407 9.03 34.56 8.66
CA ASP A 407 8.60 35.76 9.39
C ASP A 407 9.53 36.92 9.10
N ALA A 408 10.86 36.75 9.23
CA ALA A 408 11.85 37.75 8.95
C ALA A 408 11.77 38.24 7.49
N ALA A 409 11.69 37.30 6.54
CA ALA A 409 11.56 37.64 5.12
C ALA A 409 10.27 38.36 4.82
N THR A 410 9.15 37.99 5.44
CA THR A 410 7.84 38.63 5.30
C THR A 410 7.90 40.09 5.81
N SER A 411 8.50 40.30 6.98
CA SER A 411 8.67 41.65 7.56
C SER A 411 9.50 42.54 6.67
N ILE A 412 10.61 42.02 6.11
CA ILE A 412 11.47 42.78 5.19
C ILE A 412 10.71 43.10 3.89
N ILE A 413 10.04 42.14 3.27
CA ILE A 413 9.29 42.38 2.03
C ILE A 413 8.18 43.42 2.24
N ARG A 414 7.41 43.33 3.34
CA ARG A 414 6.39 44.30 3.70
C ARG A 414 7.01 45.72 3.86
N SER A 415 8.12 45.80 4.59
CA SER A 415 8.82 47.08 4.79
C SER A 415 9.33 47.67 3.47
N ILE A 416 9.85 46.87 2.55
CA ILE A 416 10.26 47.27 1.20
C ILE A 416 9.06 47.85 0.44
N LEU A 417 7.94 47.13 0.40
CA LEU A 417 6.74 47.56 -0.33
C LEU A 417 6.14 48.84 0.27
N ASP A 418 6.07 48.93 1.59
CA ASP A 418 5.58 50.09 2.28
C ASP A 418 6.49 51.32 2.01
N ASN A 419 7.82 51.13 1.99
CA ASN A 419 8.76 52.18 1.64
C ASN A 419 8.56 52.67 0.18
N VAL A 420 8.36 51.73 -0.76
CA VAL A 420 8.02 52.04 -2.16
C VAL A 420 6.74 52.87 -2.23
N HIS A 421 5.69 52.45 -1.51
CA HIS A 421 4.41 53.17 -1.49
C HIS A 421 4.57 54.59 -0.88
N LEU A 422 5.28 54.73 0.27
CA LEU A 422 5.51 56.02 0.92
C LEU A 422 6.42 56.92 0.10
N THR A 423 7.36 56.37 -0.68
CA THR A 423 8.21 57.16 -1.55
C THR A 423 7.47 57.65 -2.79
N ASN A 424 6.57 56.82 -3.35
CA ASN A 424 5.77 57.21 -4.51
C ASN A 424 4.61 58.15 -4.14
N ASN A 425 4.03 57.98 -2.94
CA ASN A 425 2.94 58.81 -2.43
C ASN A 425 3.35 59.41 -1.06
N PRO A 426 4.27 60.39 -1.05
CA PRO A 426 4.73 61.01 0.20
C PRO A 426 3.61 61.75 0.89
N ARG A 427 3.67 61.84 2.22
CA ARG A 427 2.79 62.66 2.97
C ARG A 427 3.06 64.14 2.62
N LEU A 428 2.00 64.91 2.42
CA LEU A 428 2.09 66.29 2.08
C LEU A 428 1.87 67.18 3.33
N GLU A 429 2.74 68.14 3.54
CA GLU A 429 2.53 69.19 4.47
C GLU A 429 1.87 70.35 3.72
N VAL A 430 0.69 70.78 4.16
CA VAL A 430 -0.13 71.75 3.45
C VAL A 430 -0.52 72.86 4.38
N VAL A 431 -0.32 74.09 3.95
CA VAL A 431 -0.83 75.29 4.67
C VAL A 431 -2.30 75.50 4.30
N HIS A 432 -3.20 75.00 5.16
CA HIS A 432 -4.63 74.87 4.92
C HIS A 432 -5.33 76.08 4.36
N SER A 433 -4.93 77.34 4.80
CA SER A 433 -5.53 78.53 4.35
C SER A 433 -5.04 79.10 3.00
N GLN A 434 -4.05 78.44 2.39
CA GLN A 434 -3.36 78.92 1.18
C GLN A 434 -3.44 77.98 0.00
N VAL A 435 -4.15 76.84 0.14
CA VAL A 435 -4.21 75.75 -0.83
C VAL A 435 -5.64 75.24 -0.96
N GLU A 436 -6.07 74.93 -2.19
CA GLU A 436 -7.35 74.24 -2.44
C GLU A 436 -7.20 72.75 -2.04
N MET A 437 -7.87 72.40 -0.94
CA MET A 437 -7.73 71.02 -0.37
C MET A 437 -8.27 69.93 -1.29
N ASP A 438 -9.31 70.23 -2.07
CA ASP A 438 -9.89 69.28 -3.01
C ASP A 438 -8.90 68.86 -4.12
N ASP A 439 -8.05 69.82 -4.56
CA ASP A 439 -6.99 69.51 -5.54
C ASP A 439 -5.86 68.67 -4.95
N VAL A 440 -5.55 68.85 -3.66
CA VAL A 440 -4.53 68.06 -2.96
C VAL A 440 -5.03 66.65 -2.66
N LEU A 441 -6.30 66.47 -2.40
CA LEU A 441 -6.93 65.18 -2.14
C LEU A 441 -7.21 64.44 -3.44
N ASN A 442 -7.20 65.12 -4.60
CA ASN A 442 -7.36 64.47 -5.91
C ASN A 442 -6.04 63.78 -6.31
N ASN A 443 -6.05 62.46 -6.30
CA ASN A 443 -4.88 61.64 -6.55
C ASN A 443 -4.70 61.28 -8.04
N GLU A 444 -5.21 62.11 -8.97
CA GLU A 444 -5.03 61.93 -10.42
C GLU A 444 -3.57 62.13 -10.84
N ILE A 445 -3.05 61.22 -11.63
CA ILE A 445 -1.69 61.33 -12.18
C ILE A 445 -1.61 62.52 -13.13
N GLY A 446 -0.77 63.53 -12.76
CA GLY A 446 -0.65 64.77 -13.52
C GLY A 446 -1.68 65.82 -13.14
N GLY A 447 -2.44 65.67 -12.06
CA GLY A 447 -3.37 66.62 -11.50
C GLY A 447 -2.66 67.94 -11.13
N ILE A 448 -3.37 69.11 -11.24
CA ILE A 448 -2.86 70.44 -10.94
C ILE A 448 -3.39 70.82 -9.58
N VAL A 449 -2.48 71.21 -8.67
CA VAL A 449 -2.82 71.72 -7.35
C VAL A 449 -2.78 73.23 -7.39
N ARG A 450 -3.90 73.92 -7.11
CA ARG A 450 -4.00 75.36 -7.04
C ARG A 450 -3.52 75.90 -5.67
N VAL A 451 -2.50 76.75 -5.71
CA VAL A 451 -1.88 77.31 -4.53
C VAL A 451 -1.87 78.83 -4.65
N ASN A 452 -2.05 79.61 -3.54
CA ASN A 452 -2.03 81.05 -3.53
C ASN A 452 -0.60 81.65 -3.61
N ALA A 453 0.41 80.82 -3.20
CA ALA A 453 1.83 81.18 -3.29
C ALA A 453 2.69 79.90 -3.48
N PRO A 454 3.84 80.01 -4.16
CA PRO A 454 4.77 78.92 -4.28
C PRO A 454 5.28 78.40 -2.93
N GLY A 455 5.35 77.06 -2.76
CA GLY A 455 5.87 76.42 -1.54
C GLY A 455 4.86 76.21 -0.43
N MET A 456 3.55 76.40 -0.66
CA MET A 456 2.49 76.14 0.31
C MET A 456 2.07 74.69 0.43
N VAL A 457 2.53 73.84 -0.49
CA VAL A 457 2.48 72.39 -0.44
C VAL A 457 3.92 71.90 -0.46
N ARG A 458 4.27 71.05 0.49
CA ARG A 458 5.59 70.43 0.60
C ARG A 458 5.45 68.97 0.81
N ASP A 459 6.22 68.15 0.09
CA ASP A 459 6.35 66.73 0.32
C ASP A 459 7.24 66.46 1.55
N ILE A 460 6.80 65.56 2.42
CA ILE A 460 7.62 64.99 3.49
C ILE A 460 8.37 63.85 2.87
N ALA A 461 9.56 64.12 2.33
CA ALA A 461 10.37 63.13 1.64
C ALA A 461 10.78 61.98 2.55
N VAL A 462 10.37 60.78 2.19
CA VAL A 462 10.82 59.54 2.82
C VAL A 462 11.97 58.96 1.98
N PRO A 463 13.16 58.71 2.58
CA PRO A 463 14.27 58.20 1.82
C PRO A 463 13.95 56.78 1.31
N PHE A 464 14.32 56.48 0.06
CA PHE A 464 14.17 55.13 -0.52
C PHE A 464 15.30 54.23 0.01
N VAL A 465 14.96 53.36 0.98
CA VAL A 465 15.93 52.45 1.63
C VAL A 465 15.77 50.99 1.14
N ALA A 466 14.78 50.72 0.29
CA ALA A 466 14.47 49.37 -0.18
C ALA A 466 15.64 48.65 -0.85
N ALA A 467 16.46 49.39 -1.64
CA ALA A 467 17.63 48.83 -2.28
C ALA A 467 18.71 48.33 -1.29
N GLN A 468 18.78 48.92 -0.09
CA GLN A 468 19.75 48.54 0.95
C GLN A 468 19.32 47.32 1.74
N THR A 469 18.03 46.91 1.69
CA THR A 469 17.47 45.76 2.42
C THR A 469 17.50 44.46 1.58
N LEU A 470 17.70 44.55 0.25
CA LEU A 470 17.81 43.38 -0.62
C LEU A 470 18.91 42.40 -0.22
N PRO A 471 20.13 42.83 0.18
CA PRO A 471 21.16 41.90 0.65
C PRO A 471 20.76 41.16 1.92
N ALA A 472 19.97 41.72 2.81
CA ALA A 472 19.46 41.05 3.99
C ALA A 472 18.47 39.92 3.61
N LEU A 473 17.65 40.14 2.59
CA LEU A 473 16.75 39.12 2.07
C LEU A 473 17.54 37.94 1.44
N GLN A 474 18.63 38.26 0.69
CA GLN A 474 19.52 37.26 0.14
C GLN A 474 20.21 36.43 1.24
N TYR A 475 20.68 37.10 2.31
CA TYR A 475 21.26 36.40 3.46
C TYR A 475 20.27 35.42 4.12
N LEU A 476 18.98 35.82 4.25
CA LEU A 476 17.94 34.92 4.76
C LEU A 476 17.70 33.70 3.80
N ASP A 477 17.76 33.96 2.49
CA ASP A 477 17.66 32.87 1.51
C ASP A 477 18.84 31.87 1.66
N ASP A 478 20.07 32.40 1.80
CA ASP A 478 21.25 31.57 2.02
C ASP A 478 21.17 30.78 3.34
N MET A 479 20.63 31.38 4.41
CA MET A 479 20.40 30.66 5.67
C MET A 479 19.41 29.51 5.51
N VAL A 480 18.32 29.71 4.77
CA VAL A 480 17.32 28.67 4.49
C VAL A 480 17.96 27.56 3.64
N GLU A 481 18.80 27.90 2.64
CA GLU A 481 19.54 26.92 1.85
C GLU A 481 20.46 26.05 2.73
N VAL A 482 21.17 26.66 3.68
CA VAL A 482 22.05 25.92 4.61
C VAL A 482 21.24 25.01 5.53
N LYS A 483 20.08 25.45 6.05
CA LYS A 483 19.22 24.66 6.94
C LYS A 483 18.56 23.48 6.25
N THR A 484 18.15 23.65 5.00
CA THR A 484 17.31 22.67 4.29
C THR A 484 18.07 21.85 3.24
N GLY A 485 19.24 22.31 2.82
CA GLY A 485 19.99 21.72 1.70
C GLY A 485 19.36 21.97 0.32
N VAL A 486 18.28 22.73 0.25
CA VAL A 486 17.58 23.05 -1.00
C VAL A 486 18.18 24.33 -1.57
N THR A 487 19.03 24.21 -2.59
CA THR A 487 19.67 25.34 -3.26
C THR A 487 18.82 25.87 -4.41
N ARG A 488 18.99 27.15 -4.78
CA ARG A 488 18.39 27.73 -5.99
C ARG A 488 18.78 26.96 -7.25
N ALA A 489 19.99 26.43 -7.29
CA ALA A 489 20.48 25.60 -8.39
C ALA A 489 19.71 24.28 -8.50
N SER A 490 19.36 23.64 -7.38
CA SER A 490 18.54 22.42 -7.37
C SER A 490 17.11 22.67 -7.82
N MET A 491 16.58 23.87 -7.62
CA MET A 491 15.26 24.30 -8.10
C MET A 491 15.27 24.77 -9.57
N GLY A 492 16.43 24.81 -10.25
CA GLY A 492 16.56 25.28 -11.62
C GLY A 492 16.41 26.81 -11.78
N LEU A 493 16.55 27.57 -10.70
CA LEU A 493 16.31 29.02 -10.65
C LEU A 493 17.60 29.85 -10.66
N ASP A 494 18.78 29.21 -10.75
CA ASP A 494 20.06 29.92 -10.72
C ASP A 494 20.59 30.17 -12.15
N PRO A 495 20.49 31.40 -12.68
CA PRO A 495 21.00 31.74 -13.99
C PRO A 495 22.53 31.76 -14.05
N ASP A 496 23.24 31.98 -12.93
CA ASP A 496 24.69 32.04 -12.87
C ASP A 496 25.32 30.64 -12.93
N ALA A 497 24.65 29.63 -12.36
CA ALA A 497 25.03 28.23 -12.50
C ALA A 497 25.02 27.74 -13.96
N LEU A 498 24.17 28.35 -14.79
CA LEU A 498 24.03 28.02 -16.21
C LEU A 498 25.06 28.75 -17.11
N GLN A 499 25.65 29.87 -16.68
CA GLN A 499 26.46 30.71 -17.54
C GLN A 499 27.98 30.55 -17.40
N SER A 500 28.50 30.09 -16.25
CA SER A 500 29.94 30.28 -15.96
C SER A 500 30.74 29.01 -15.66
N THR A 501 30.12 27.80 -15.65
CA THR A 501 30.78 26.68 -15.00
C THR A 501 30.85 25.41 -15.85
N THR A 502 31.98 24.73 -15.73
CA THR A 502 32.15 23.36 -16.24
C THR A 502 31.11 22.45 -15.60
N ARG A 503 30.60 21.50 -16.37
CA ARG A 503 29.65 20.46 -15.92
C ARG A 503 30.00 19.89 -14.53
N ALA A 504 31.32 19.74 -14.25
CA ALA A 504 31.80 19.26 -12.97
C ALA A 504 31.49 20.18 -11.78
N ALA A 505 31.55 21.50 -11.96
CA ALA A 505 31.25 22.47 -10.88
C ALA A 505 29.76 22.54 -10.58
N VAL A 506 28.90 22.51 -11.62
CA VAL A 506 27.44 22.44 -11.44
C VAL A 506 27.05 21.16 -10.73
N THR A 507 27.60 20.01 -11.14
CA THR A 507 27.38 18.74 -10.48
C THR A 507 27.85 18.75 -9.02
N ALA A 508 28.99 19.34 -8.72
CA ALA A 508 29.50 19.46 -7.35
C ALA A 508 28.61 20.34 -6.46
N THR A 509 28.10 21.45 -6.98
CA THR A 509 27.20 22.35 -6.22
C THR A 509 25.85 21.69 -5.95
N VAL A 510 25.26 21.03 -6.96
CA VAL A 510 24.01 20.26 -6.80
C VAL A 510 24.22 19.09 -5.83
N SER A 511 25.36 18.41 -5.89
CA SER A 511 25.69 17.30 -4.98
C SER A 511 25.90 17.76 -3.53
N ALA A 512 26.45 18.94 -3.31
CA ALA A 512 26.67 19.48 -1.96
C ALA A 512 25.33 19.83 -1.27
N GLY A 513 24.35 20.39 -2.00
CA GLY A 513 23.01 20.65 -1.49
C GLY A 513 22.18 19.39 -1.27
N ALA A 514 22.44 18.32 -2.06
CA ALA A 514 21.70 17.08 -1.97
C ALA A 514 21.91 16.32 -0.63
N GLY A 515 22.99 16.58 0.11
CA GLY A 515 23.33 15.84 1.32
C GLY A 515 22.28 15.93 2.43
N GLN A 516 21.69 17.09 2.67
CA GLN A 516 20.65 17.25 3.69
C GLN A 516 19.34 16.56 3.29
N VAL A 517 18.94 16.71 2.03
CA VAL A 517 17.78 15.99 1.50
C VAL A 517 18.01 14.48 1.54
N GLU A 518 19.23 14.03 1.31
CA GLU A 518 19.65 12.63 1.43
C GLU A 518 19.47 12.09 2.85
N VAL A 519 19.82 12.87 3.87
CA VAL A 519 19.59 12.52 5.28
C VAL A 519 18.09 12.41 5.57
N MET A 520 17.29 13.37 5.11
CA MET A 520 15.83 13.33 5.30
C MET A 520 15.23 12.06 4.66
N VAL A 521 15.65 11.73 3.44
CA VAL A 521 15.22 10.51 2.75
C VAL A 521 15.66 9.26 3.49
N SER A 522 16.89 9.24 4.00
CA SER A 522 17.43 8.13 4.80
C SER A 522 16.64 7.94 6.08
N ASN A 523 16.26 9.03 6.77
CA ASN A 523 15.43 8.97 7.98
C ASN A 523 14.06 8.37 7.67
N LEU A 524 13.37 8.87 6.63
CA LEU A 524 12.08 8.30 6.18
C LEU A 524 12.21 6.82 5.79
N ALA A 525 13.34 6.43 5.20
CA ALA A 525 13.60 5.06 4.81
C ALA A 525 13.75 4.12 6.01
N HIS A 526 14.54 4.52 6.99
CA HIS A 526 14.85 3.69 8.16
C HIS A 526 13.74 3.67 9.20
N THR A 527 12.90 4.70 9.26
CA THR A 527 11.72 4.73 10.13
C THR A 527 10.53 4.05 9.45
N GLY A 528 9.76 4.75 8.64
CA GLY A 528 8.49 4.29 8.12
C GLY A 528 8.59 3.21 7.04
N MET A 529 9.48 3.37 6.03
CA MET A 529 9.53 2.44 4.91
C MET A 529 9.93 1.02 5.34
N ARG A 530 10.97 0.92 6.17
CA ARG A 530 11.44 -0.38 6.70
C ARG A 530 10.33 -1.09 7.47
N ARG A 531 9.64 -0.36 8.37
CA ARG A 531 8.57 -0.93 9.18
C ARG A 531 7.36 -1.33 8.32
N LEU A 532 6.93 -0.48 7.40
CA LEU A 532 5.82 -0.77 6.50
C LEU A 532 6.07 -2.07 5.69
N PHE A 533 7.27 -2.25 5.15
CA PHE A 533 7.59 -3.44 4.37
C PHE A 533 7.67 -4.71 5.23
N LYS A 534 8.15 -4.62 6.47
CA LYS A 534 8.09 -5.72 7.45
C LYS A 534 6.62 -6.10 7.73
N GLN A 535 5.75 -5.12 7.93
CA GLN A 535 4.32 -5.35 8.14
C GLN A 535 3.67 -6.01 6.91
N ILE A 536 3.98 -5.56 5.70
CA ILE A 536 3.50 -6.17 4.45
C ILE A 536 3.93 -7.65 4.39
N LEU A 537 5.20 -7.95 4.66
CA LEU A 537 5.70 -9.32 4.65
C LEU A 537 4.96 -10.19 5.69
N LYS A 538 4.85 -9.71 6.94
CA LYS A 538 4.18 -10.39 8.04
C LYS A 538 2.71 -10.68 7.74
N LEU A 539 1.98 -9.71 7.22
CA LEU A 539 0.58 -9.87 6.83
C LEU A 539 0.42 -10.85 5.67
N MET A 540 1.28 -10.77 4.65
CA MET A 540 1.21 -11.67 3.51
C MET A 540 1.60 -13.10 3.87
N SER A 541 2.61 -13.30 4.71
CA SER A 541 3.02 -14.64 5.15
C SER A 541 1.94 -15.32 6.00
N ARG A 542 1.20 -14.56 6.82
CA ARG A 542 0.13 -15.10 7.69
C ARG A 542 -1.19 -15.38 6.97
N HIS A 543 -1.63 -14.44 6.17
CA HIS A 543 -3.01 -14.44 5.65
C HIS A 543 -3.12 -14.93 4.20
N SER A 544 -2.01 -15.11 3.48
CA SER A 544 -2.10 -15.66 2.12
C SER A 544 -2.52 -17.12 2.13
N THR A 545 -3.58 -17.43 1.38
CA THR A 545 -4.12 -18.80 1.28
C THR A 545 -3.53 -19.60 0.13
N ARG A 546 -2.95 -18.94 -0.87
CA ARG A 546 -2.45 -19.56 -2.10
C ARG A 546 -1.20 -18.84 -2.64
N ALA A 547 -0.40 -19.59 -3.40
CA ALA A 547 0.67 -19.01 -4.19
C ALA A 547 0.10 -18.13 -5.31
N GLU A 548 0.72 -16.98 -5.54
CA GLU A 548 0.36 -16.06 -6.60
C GLU A 548 1.38 -16.11 -7.74
N MET A 549 0.89 -16.04 -8.98
CA MET A 549 1.75 -15.95 -10.15
C MET A 549 2.14 -14.50 -10.41
N MET A 550 3.40 -14.16 -10.21
CA MET A 550 3.91 -12.82 -10.51
C MET A 550 4.84 -12.82 -11.71
N ARG A 551 4.78 -11.75 -12.49
CA ARG A 551 5.69 -11.55 -13.61
C ARG A 551 6.96 -10.86 -13.11
N VAL A 552 8.06 -11.60 -13.13
CA VAL A 552 9.40 -11.13 -12.76
C VAL A 552 10.32 -11.29 -13.98
N ASN A 553 10.99 -10.23 -14.38
CA ASN A 553 11.92 -10.24 -15.53
C ASN A 553 11.37 -10.87 -16.82
N GLY A 554 10.06 -10.67 -17.07
CA GLY A 554 9.40 -11.19 -18.28
C GLY A 554 8.85 -12.61 -18.17
N SER A 555 9.21 -13.38 -17.15
CA SER A 555 8.69 -14.74 -16.88
C SER A 555 7.69 -14.72 -15.72
N TYR A 556 6.72 -15.65 -15.75
CA TYR A 556 5.78 -15.84 -14.65
C TYR A 556 6.38 -16.83 -13.63
N VAL A 557 6.61 -16.36 -12.41
CA VAL A 557 7.17 -17.16 -11.32
C VAL A 557 6.08 -17.32 -10.25
N PRO A 558 5.79 -18.54 -9.79
CA PRO A 558 4.92 -18.76 -8.65
C PRO A 558 5.63 -18.28 -7.38
N MET A 559 4.99 -17.40 -6.62
CA MET A 559 5.47 -16.90 -5.35
C MET A 559 4.51 -17.32 -4.25
N ASP A 560 5.02 -18.03 -3.26
CA ASP A 560 4.24 -18.50 -2.12
C ASP A 560 4.68 -17.79 -0.85
N PRO A 561 3.91 -16.80 -0.37
CA PRO A 561 4.26 -16.05 0.82
C PRO A 561 4.32 -16.89 2.12
N ARG A 562 3.65 -18.02 2.17
CA ARG A 562 3.57 -18.90 3.36
C ARG A 562 4.89 -19.56 3.72
N VAL A 563 5.82 -19.62 2.77
CA VAL A 563 7.14 -20.27 2.94
C VAL A 563 8.17 -19.29 3.51
N TRP A 564 7.86 -17.99 3.47
CA TRP A 564 8.79 -16.96 3.92
C TRP A 564 8.72 -16.76 5.43
N ASP A 565 9.87 -16.56 6.06
CA ASP A 565 9.93 -16.19 7.47
C ASP A 565 9.33 -14.79 7.66
N SER A 566 8.43 -14.65 8.63
CA SER A 566 7.73 -13.40 8.93
C SER A 566 8.59 -12.39 9.67
N ASP A 567 9.68 -12.85 10.33
CA ASP A 567 10.48 -12.04 11.26
C ASP A 567 11.82 -11.56 10.65
N LEU A 568 11.92 -11.58 9.34
CA LEU A 568 13.10 -11.12 8.63
C LEU A 568 13.40 -9.65 8.82
N ASP A 569 14.67 -9.34 8.92
CA ASP A 569 15.12 -7.95 8.89
C ASP A 569 15.10 -7.37 7.47
N ALA A 570 14.88 -6.08 7.36
CA ALA A 570 14.75 -5.37 6.10
C ALA A 570 15.77 -4.23 6.01
N THR A 571 16.45 -4.16 4.89
CA THR A 571 17.33 -3.02 4.55
C THR A 571 16.67 -2.19 3.47
N VAL A 572 16.64 -0.88 3.66
CA VAL A 572 16.08 0.02 2.66
C VAL A 572 17.16 0.40 1.67
N ASN A 573 16.90 0.13 0.41
CA ASN A 573 17.79 0.53 -0.67
C ASN A 573 17.52 1.99 -1.05
N VAL A 574 18.12 2.91 -0.31
CA VAL A 574 18.07 4.32 -0.62
C VAL A 574 18.98 4.58 -1.81
N GLY A 575 18.44 4.48 -3.01
CA GLY A 575 19.14 4.79 -4.25
C GLY A 575 19.47 6.29 -4.33
N LEU A 576 20.58 6.68 -3.70
CA LEU A 576 20.99 8.07 -3.55
C LEU A 576 21.56 8.60 -4.87
N GLY A 577 20.74 9.38 -5.56
CA GLY A 577 21.12 10.37 -6.55
C GLY A 577 21.62 9.85 -7.92
N THR A 578 21.32 10.64 -8.94
CA THR A 578 21.75 10.48 -10.34
C THR A 578 23.28 10.32 -10.54
N GLY A 579 24.10 10.77 -9.57
CA GLY A 579 25.56 10.59 -9.60
C GLY A 579 26.02 9.16 -9.32
N ARG A 580 25.24 8.35 -8.60
CA ARG A 580 25.59 6.95 -8.33
C ARG A 580 25.24 6.02 -9.49
N GLU A 581 24.23 6.33 -10.28
CA GLU A 581 23.91 5.55 -11.48
C GLU A 581 25.03 5.68 -12.52
N ASP A 582 25.52 6.89 -12.75
CA ASP A 582 26.71 7.12 -13.61
C ASP A 582 27.96 6.42 -13.04
N GLN A 583 28.17 6.45 -11.72
CA GLN A 583 29.25 5.75 -11.07
C GLN A 583 29.08 4.22 -11.13
N LYS A 584 27.89 3.70 -10.90
CA LYS A 584 27.58 2.26 -11.06
C LYS A 584 27.80 1.82 -12.50
N ASN A 585 27.32 2.58 -13.48
CA ASN A 585 27.58 2.32 -14.89
C ASN A 585 29.08 2.34 -15.22
N ALA A 586 29.83 3.26 -14.66
CA ALA A 586 31.29 3.32 -14.84
C ALA A 586 32.01 2.10 -14.22
N ILE A 587 31.61 1.69 -13.00
CA ILE A 587 32.14 0.49 -12.33
C ILE A 587 31.78 -0.78 -13.10
N LEU A 588 30.50 -0.94 -13.51
CA LEU A 588 30.08 -2.07 -14.32
C LEU A 588 30.80 -2.11 -15.67
N GLY A 589 31.06 -0.94 -16.27
CA GLY A 589 31.90 -0.83 -17.46
C GLY A 589 33.34 -1.32 -17.24
N GLN A 590 33.95 -1.02 -16.09
CA GLN A 590 35.27 -1.55 -15.71
C GLN A 590 35.21 -3.07 -15.47
N VAL A 591 34.21 -3.56 -14.75
CA VAL A 591 34.00 -5.01 -14.53
C VAL A 591 33.87 -5.72 -15.87
N MET A 592 33.04 -5.20 -16.78
CA MET A 592 32.88 -5.76 -18.14
C MET A 592 34.20 -5.82 -18.91
N GLN A 593 35.05 -4.79 -18.84
CA GLN A 593 36.36 -4.80 -19.46
C GLN A 593 37.25 -5.89 -18.87
N ILE A 594 37.28 -6.06 -17.53
CA ILE A 594 38.04 -7.10 -16.85
C ILE A 594 37.53 -8.49 -17.26
N GLN A 595 36.20 -8.69 -17.33
CA GLN A 595 35.59 -9.93 -17.78
C GLN A 595 35.95 -10.26 -19.24
N LEU A 596 35.89 -9.28 -20.14
CA LEU A 596 36.29 -9.45 -21.54
C LEU A 596 37.78 -9.82 -21.66
N GLN A 597 38.64 -9.17 -20.89
CA GLN A 597 40.08 -9.48 -20.86
C GLN A 597 40.35 -10.89 -20.30
N ALA A 598 39.61 -11.31 -19.26
CA ALA A 598 39.72 -12.66 -18.70
C ALA A 598 39.26 -13.72 -19.72
N ILE A 599 38.15 -13.49 -20.42
CA ILE A 599 37.64 -14.38 -21.46
C ILE A 599 38.60 -14.47 -22.64
N GLN A 600 39.23 -13.36 -23.06
CA GLN A 600 40.20 -13.35 -24.14
C GLN A 600 41.49 -14.08 -23.77
N THR A 601 41.93 -13.99 -22.49
CA THR A 601 43.23 -14.55 -22.05
C THR A 601 43.09 -16.04 -21.67
N TYR A 602 42.00 -16.43 -21.01
CA TYR A 602 41.82 -17.75 -20.43
C TYR A 602 40.72 -18.59 -21.09
N GLY A 603 40.02 -18.01 -22.09
CA GLY A 603 38.92 -18.66 -22.81
C GLY A 603 37.55 -18.46 -22.14
N PRO A 604 36.49 -18.83 -22.87
CA PRO A 604 35.09 -18.53 -22.43
C PRO A 604 34.59 -19.39 -21.26
N MET A 605 35.31 -20.45 -20.89
CA MET A 605 34.95 -21.37 -19.79
C MET A 605 35.96 -21.28 -18.62
N ASN A 606 36.54 -20.13 -18.38
CA ASN A 606 37.47 -19.96 -17.26
C ASN A 606 36.71 -19.76 -15.93
N PRO A 607 37.31 -20.14 -14.78
CA PRO A 607 36.64 -20.03 -13.48
C PRO A 607 36.48 -18.58 -12.95
N LEU A 608 37.11 -17.60 -13.58
CA LEU A 608 37.12 -16.19 -13.16
C LEU A 608 35.96 -15.39 -13.79
N ALA A 609 35.65 -15.61 -15.07
CA ALA A 609 34.60 -14.90 -15.78
C ALA A 609 34.11 -15.73 -16.97
N GLY A 610 32.88 -16.21 -16.90
CA GLY A 610 32.18 -16.89 -17.99
C GLY A 610 31.34 -15.91 -18.84
N ILE A 611 30.82 -16.42 -19.96
CA ILE A 611 29.89 -15.66 -20.82
C ILE A 611 28.62 -15.27 -20.06
N ASP A 612 28.19 -16.11 -19.12
CA ASP A 612 27.00 -15.91 -18.29
C ASP A 612 27.15 -14.69 -17.37
N GLN A 613 28.34 -14.55 -16.74
CA GLN A 613 28.62 -13.40 -15.89
C GLN A 613 28.75 -12.10 -16.71
N LEU A 614 29.33 -12.18 -17.93
CA LEU A 614 29.38 -11.04 -18.84
C LEU A 614 27.95 -10.60 -19.26
N ARG A 615 27.06 -11.58 -19.56
CA ARG A 615 25.65 -11.30 -19.85
C ARG A 615 24.94 -10.62 -18.68
N ASN A 616 25.16 -11.11 -17.45
CA ASN A 616 24.57 -10.53 -16.24
C ASN A 616 25.02 -9.08 -16.05
N THR A 617 26.34 -8.80 -16.22
CA THR A 617 26.87 -7.43 -16.16
C THR A 617 26.24 -6.51 -17.21
N LEU A 618 26.04 -7.02 -18.44
CA LEU A 618 25.36 -6.27 -19.49
C LEU A 618 23.88 -6.07 -19.18
N ALA A 619 23.21 -7.06 -18.59
CA ALA A 619 21.81 -6.96 -18.16
C ALA A 619 21.64 -5.89 -17.09
N ASP A 620 22.54 -5.86 -16.09
CA ASP A 620 22.54 -4.86 -15.03
C ASP A 620 22.79 -3.45 -15.57
N MET A 621 23.74 -3.30 -16.52
CA MET A 621 23.99 -2.00 -17.20
C MET A 621 22.75 -1.53 -17.99
N MET A 622 22.03 -2.44 -18.65
CA MET A 622 20.82 -2.11 -19.40
C MET A 622 19.68 -1.74 -18.45
N ALA A 623 19.51 -2.45 -17.33
CA ALA A 623 18.52 -2.17 -16.32
C ALA A 623 18.73 -0.76 -15.71
N LEU A 624 19.97 -0.40 -15.38
CA LEU A 624 20.33 0.95 -14.91
C LEU A 624 20.03 2.06 -15.94
N ASN A 625 20.08 1.73 -17.23
CA ASN A 625 19.71 2.68 -18.31
C ASN A 625 18.22 2.64 -18.70
N GLY A 626 17.36 2.01 -17.89
CA GLY A 626 15.92 1.97 -18.11
C GLY A 626 15.45 0.94 -19.14
N ILE A 627 16.28 -0.06 -19.48
CA ILE A 627 15.95 -1.16 -20.38
C ILE A 627 15.93 -2.47 -19.58
N PRO A 628 14.82 -2.84 -18.93
CA PRO A 628 14.78 -3.95 -17.97
C PRO A 628 14.79 -5.34 -18.61
N ASN A 629 14.63 -5.45 -19.94
CA ASN A 629 14.53 -6.74 -20.62
C ASN A 629 15.78 -7.03 -21.44
N ALA A 630 16.79 -7.60 -20.78
CA ALA A 630 18.03 -8.00 -21.42
C ALA A 630 17.85 -9.22 -22.36
N ASP A 631 16.85 -10.07 -22.14
CA ASP A 631 16.59 -11.28 -22.96
C ASP A 631 16.22 -10.97 -24.40
N ARG A 632 15.78 -9.75 -24.67
CA ARG A 632 15.53 -9.25 -26.03
C ARG A 632 16.82 -9.08 -26.83
N TYR A 633 17.94 -8.85 -26.15
CA TYR A 633 19.23 -8.53 -26.77
C TYR A 633 20.25 -9.65 -26.62
N PHE A 634 20.17 -10.44 -25.54
CA PHE A 634 21.11 -11.50 -25.20
C PHE A 634 20.34 -12.78 -24.85
N SER A 635 20.62 -13.90 -25.54
CA SER A 635 20.01 -15.18 -25.24
C SER A 635 20.35 -15.63 -23.82
N PRO A 636 19.39 -16.24 -23.07
CA PRO A 636 19.70 -16.85 -21.79
C PRO A 636 20.76 -17.93 -21.91
N PRO A 637 21.60 -18.15 -20.87
CA PRO A 637 22.61 -19.18 -20.89
C PRO A 637 21.97 -20.56 -21.11
N GLN A 638 22.44 -21.26 -22.11
CA GLN A 638 22.00 -22.64 -22.31
C GLN A 638 22.74 -23.55 -21.31
N PRO A 639 22.04 -24.49 -20.66
CA PRO A 639 22.72 -25.46 -19.79
C PRO A 639 23.85 -26.14 -20.58
N PRO A 640 25.00 -26.40 -19.94
CA PRO A 640 26.13 -27.01 -20.63
C PRO A 640 25.68 -28.30 -21.30
N MET A 641 25.87 -28.37 -22.61
CA MET A 641 25.61 -29.62 -23.34
C MET A 641 26.44 -30.74 -22.68
N PRO A 642 25.85 -31.88 -22.37
CA PRO A 642 26.64 -32.99 -21.85
C PRO A 642 27.79 -33.25 -22.81
N PRO A 643 29.02 -33.56 -22.28
CA PRO A 643 30.18 -33.79 -23.11
C PRO A 643 29.84 -34.83 -24.17
N ALA A 644 30.18 -34.53 -25.41
CA ALA A 644 30.00 -35.48 -26.52
C ALA A 644 30.66 -36.83 -26.14
N PRO A 645 29.96 -37.95 -26.28
CA PRO A 645 30.54 -39.27 -25.93
C PRO A 645 31.88 -39.42 -26.64
N GLU A 646 32.94 -39.74 -25.87
CA GLU A 646 34.25 -40.07 -26.39
C GLU A 646 34.11 -41.09 -27.51
N ALA A 647 34.77 -40.83 -28.63
CA ALA A 647 34.78 -41.72 -29.79
C ALA A 647 35.25 -43.11 -29.37
N PRO A 648 34.50 -44.18 -29.65
CA PRO A 648 34.94 -45.52 -29.29
C PRO A 648 36.19 -45.89 -30.05
N PRO A 649 37.06 -46.73 -29.45
CA PRO A 649 38.30 -47.20 -30.11
C PRO A 649 37.96 -47.93 -31.40
N GLN A 650 38.75 -47.67 -32.44
CA GLN A 650 38.58 -48.21 -33.80
C GLN A 650 38.44 -49.76 -33.78
N GLY A 651 37.22 -50.22 -33.85
CA GLY A 651 36.86 -51.59 -34.12
C GLY A 651 36.31 -51.72 -35.55
N ASP A 652 36.35 -52.89 -36.10
CA ASP A 652 36.06 -53.31 -37.47
C ASP A 652 34.98 -52.45 -38.21
N PRO A 653 35.26 -51.99 -39.42
CA PRO A 653 34.37 -51.08 -40.18
C PRO A 653 32.96 -51.69 -40.51
N ALA A 654 32.83 -53.02 -40.44
CA ALA A 654 31.53 -53.68 -40.67
C ALA A 654 30.57 -53.62 -39.45
N GLN A 655 31.12 -53.64 -38.22
CA GLN A 655 30.32 -53.48 -36.99
C GLN A 655 29.90 -52.02 -36.76
N ALA A 656 30.79 -51.07 -37.09
CA ALA A 656 30.48 -49.65 -37.01
C ALA A 656 29.34 -49.18 -37.95
N MET A 657 29.16 -49.84 -39.09
CA MET A 657 28.05 -49.53 -40.01
C MET A 657 26.70 -50.02 -39.46
N VAL A 658 26.65 -51.22 -38.82
CA VAL A 658 25.42 -51.75 -38.22
C VAL A 658 25.04 -50.98 -36.95
N GLU A 659 26.04 -50.56 -36.14
CA GLU A 659 25.76 -49.69 -34.98
C GLU A 659 25.32 -48.29 -35.41
N ALA A 660 25.91 -47.73 -36.46
CA ALA A 660 25.48 -46.43 -36.98
C ALA A 660 24.06 -46.42 -37.58
N GLU A 661 23.62 -47.55 -38.17
CA GLU A 661 22.25 -47.71 -38.65
C GLU A 661 21.26 -47.90 -37.49
N THR A 662 21.62 -48.64 -36.45
CA THR A 662 20.77 -48.80 -35.27
C THR A 662 20.64 -47.53 -34.46
N ILE A 663 21.71 -46.76 -34.33
CA ILE A 663 21.68 -45.43 -33.68
C ILE A 663 20.87 -44.41 -34.51
N LYS A 664 20.98 -44.44 -35.84
CA LYS A 664 20.12 -43.64 -36.72
C LYS A 664 18.64 -44.01 -36.65
N ALA A 665 18.33 -45.30 -36.55
CA ALA A 665 16.95 -45.78 -36.39
C ALA A 665 16.38 -45.40 -35.04
N GLN A 666 17.17 -45.50 -33.93
CA GLN A 666 16.76 -45.06 -32.61
C GLN A 666 16.61 -43.53 -32.51
N ALA A 667 17.53 -42.77 -33.13
CA ALA A 667 17.44 -41.31 -33.17
C ALA A 667 16.21 -40.82 -33.97
N LYS A 668 15.85 -41.56 -35.01
CA LYS A 668 14.66 -41.28 -35.82
C LYS A 668 13.36 -41.60 -35.06
N LEU A 669 13.32 -42.71 -34.33
CA LEU A 669 12.21 -43.06 -33.43
C LEU A 669 12.05 -42.07 -32.27
N ALA A 670 13.15 -41.60 -31.67
CA ALA A 670 13.13 -40.56 -30.63
C ALA A 670 12.67 -39.21 -31.19
N SER A 671 13.11 -38.82 -32.38
CA SER A 671 12.66 -37.61 -33.08
C SER A 671 11.18 -37.65 -33.45
N ASP A 672 10.69 -38.82 -33.91
CA ASP A 672 9.28 -38.96 -34.28
C ASP A 672 8.37 -39.03 -33.03
N SER A 673 8.84 -39.60 -31.92
CA SER A 673 8.13 -39.55 -30.63
C SER A 673 8.08 -38.13 -30.05
N GLN A 674 9.16 -37.37 -30.13
CA GLN A 674 9.16 -35.93 -29.75
C GLN A 674 8.24 -35.09 -30.63
N LYS A 675 8.22 -35.34 -31.94
CA LYS A 675 7.30 -34.62 -32.83
C LYS A 675 5.83 -34.96 -32.51
N MET A 676 5.53 -36.24 -32.21
CA MET A 676 4.18 -36.62 -31.79
C MET A 676 3.77 -36.02 -30.46
N GLN A 677 4.70 -35.92 -29.49
CA GLN A 677 4.45 -35.19 -28.25
C GLN A 677 4.20 -33.69 -28.46
N VAL A 678 4.98 -33.06 -29.31
CA VAL A 678 4.80 -31.64 -29.65
C VAL A 678 3.51 -31.40 -30.42
N GLU A 679 3.12 -32.33 -31.31
CA GLU A 679 1.81 -32.26 -32.01
C GLU A 679 0.64 -32.48 -31.04
N MET A 680 0.76 -33.43 -30.10
CA MET A 680 -0.26 -33.63 -29.06
C MET A 680 -0.41 -32.39 -28.15
N GLN A 681 0.72 -31.78 -27.71
CA GLN A 681 0.69 -30.53 -26.96
C GLN A 681 0.11 -29.37 -27.76
N LYS A 682 0.41 -29.28 -29.04
CA LYS A 682 -0.21 -28.27 -29.92
C LYS A 682 -1.70 -28.49 -30.10
N MET A 683 -2.14 -29.73 -30.18
CA MET A 683 -3.56 -30.05 -30.30
C MET A 683 -4.31 -29.76 -29.00
N GLN A 684 -3.72 -30.08 -27.83
CA GLN A 684 -4.25 -29.73 -26.51
C GLN A 684 -4.32 -28.18 -26.34
N MET A 685 -3.25 -27.45 -26.71
CA MET A 685 -3.24 -26.00 -26.66
C MET A 685 -4.25 -25.35 -27.61
N HIS A 686 -4.52 -25.97 -28.75
CA HIS A 686 -5.53 -25.50 -29.71
C HIS A 686 -6.96 -25.78 -29.20
N ASP A 687 -7.17 -26.90 -28.50
CA ASP A 687 -8.44 -27.24 -27.85
C ASP A 687 -8.73 -26.33 -26.65
N ASP A 688 -7.71 -26.04 -25.84
CA ASP A 688 -7.82 -25.07 -24.72
C ASP A 688 -8.07 -23.65 -25.21
N LEU A 689 -7.40 -23.21 -26.30
CA LEU A 689 -7.65 -21.92 -26.94
C LEU A 689 -9.05 -21.83 -27.59
N ALA A 690 -9.57 -22.94 -28.09
CA ALA A 690 -10.92 -23.00 -28.62
C ALA A 690 -11.97 -22.97 -27.49
N ARG A 691 -11.70 -23.62 -26.36
CA ARG A 691 -12.51 -23.53 -25.13
C ARG A 691 -12.51 -22.12 -24.55
N ASP A 692 -11.34 -21.50 -24.45
CA ASP A 692 -11.23 -20.13 -23.91
C ASP A 692 -11.92 -19.10 -24.84
N LYS A 693 -11.84 -19.28 -26.14
CA LYS A 693 -12.62 -18.46 -27.09
C LYS A 693 -14.12 -18.67 -26.94
N MET A 694 -14.55 -19.92 -26.81
CA MET A 694 -15.96 -20.24 -26.60
C MET A 694 -16.49 -19.66 -25.29
N LEU A 695 -15.69 -19.69 -24.22
CA LEU A 695 -16.00 -19.04 -22.94
C LEU A 695 -16.02 -17.50 -23.06
N GLN A 696 -15.09 -16.91 -23.81
CA GLN A 696 -15.10 -15.46 -24.07
C GLN A 696 -16.31 -15.03 -24.91
N ASP A 697 -16.67 -15.79 -25.93
CA ASP A 697 -17.84 -15.51 -26.77
C ASP A 697 -19.15 -15.65 -25.96
N LEU A 698 -19.25 -16.64 -25.07
CA LEU A 698 -20.36 -16.79 -24.12
C LEU A 698 -20.44 -15.63 -23.12
N MET A 699 -19.31 -15.16 -22.59
CA MET A 699 -19.29 -13.99 -21.70
C MET A 699 -19.68 -12.70 -22.42
N ILE A 700 -19.30 -12.54 -23.68
CA ILE A 700 -19.69 -11.39 -24.50
C ILE A 700 -21.18 -11.43 -24.85
N GLU A 701 -21.73 -12.61 -25.08
CA GLU A 701 -23.14 -12.81 -25.39
C GLU A 701 -24.02 -12.58 -24.16
N ASP A 702 -23.59 -13.04 -22.97
CA ASP A 702 -24.25 -12.81 -21.69
C ASP A 702 -24.20 -11.32 -21.28
N ALA A 703 -23.07 -10.64 -21.54
CA ALA A 703 -22.95 -9.18 -21.34
C ALA A 703 -23.85 -8.38 -22.27
N LYS A 704 -24.10 -8.86 -23.49
CA LYS A 704 -25.05 -8.26 -24.43
C LYS A 704 -26.50 -8.49 -24.02
N LEU A 705 -26.82 -9.68 -23.51
CA LEU A 705 -28.15 -10.01 -22.97
C LEU A 705 -28.50 -9.16 -21.74
N ASN A 706 -27.56 -9.04 -20.80
CA ASN A 706 -27.74 -8.22 -19.60
C ASN A 706 -27.92 -6.74 -19.96
N LYS A 707 -27.17 -6.23 -20.95
CA LYS A 707 -27.34 -4.86 -21.44
C LYS A 707 -28.68 -4.64 -22.19
N ALA A 708 -29.24 -5.66 -22.80
CA ALA A 708 -30.55 -5.60 -23.43
C ALA A 708 -31.68 -5.61 -22.39
N VAL A 709 -31.55 -6.40 -21.31
CA VAL A 709 -32.48 -6.45 -20.18
C VAL A 709 -32.48 -5.13 -19.41
N ASP A 710 -31.32 -4.53 -19.15
CA ASP A 710 -31.22 -3.22 -18.51
C ASP A 710 -31.83 -2.10 -19.35
N THR A 711 -31.65 -2.12 -20.67
CA THR A 711 -32.27 -1.14 -21.56
C THR A 711 -33.80 -1.29 -21.65
N GLU A 712 -34.32 -2.49 -21.51
CA GLU A 712 -35.76 -2.75 -21.52
C GLU A 712 -36.40 -2.39 -20.15
N ALA A 713 -35.69 -2.63 -19.04
CA ALA A 713 -36.08 -2.20 -17.70
C ALA A 713 -36.10 -0.67 -17.58
N ILE A 714 -35.15 0.03 -18.16
CA ILE A 714 -35.13 1.50 -18.20
C ILE A 714 -36.27 2.04 -19.09
N ARG A 715 -36.60 1.39 -20.21
CA ARG A 715 -37.73 1.76 -21.08
C ARG A 715 -39.06 1.56 -20.39
N THR A 716 -39.26 0.46 -19.66
CA THR A 716 -40.49 0.20 -18.90
C THR A 716 -40.65 1.15 -17.72
N ALA A 717 -39.56 1.49 -17.02
CA ALA A 717 -39.54 2.49 -15.96
C ALA A 717 -39.87 3.90 -16.48
N GLN A 718 -39.33 4.28 -17.64
CA GLN A 718 -39.64 5.56 -18.30
C GLN A 718 -41.09 5.58 -18.85
N GLY A 719 -41.63 4.44 -19.29
CA GLY A 719 -43.03 4.29 -19.68
C GLY A 719 -43.99 4.46 -18.53
N ALA A 720 -43.68 3.88 -17.37
CA ALA A 720 -44.48 4.02 -16.15
C ALA A 720 -44.42 5.46 -15.60
N ALA A 721 -43.29 6.11 -15.64
CA ALA A 721 -43.16 7.51 -15.21
C ALA A 721 -43.93 8.49 -16.11
N ARG A 722 -44.03 8.21 -17.42
CA ARG A 722 -44.87 9.01 -18.34
C ARG A 722 -46.36 8.82 -18.13
N GLN A 723 -46.84 7.66 -17.70
CA GLN A 723 -48.25 7.43 -17.32
C GLN A 723 -48.65 8.12 -16.02
N PHE A 724 -47.72 8.32 -15.08
CA PHE A 724 -47.96 9.04 -13.82
C PHE A 724 -47.96 10.56 -13.97
N MET A 725 -47.28 11.11 -14.98
CA MET A 725 -47.23 12.57 -15.23
C MET A 725 -48.31 13.08 -16.24
N GLY A 726 -49.09 12.20 -16.83
CA GLY A 726 -50.10 12.55 -17.80
C GLY A 726 -51.55 12.60 -17.25
N GLY A 727 -51.72 12.50 -15.95
CA GLY A 727 -53.02 12.48 -15.27
C GLY A 727 -53.09 13.43 -14.07
N ALA A 728 -52.78 14.73 -14.30
CA ALA A 728 -53.12 15.81 -13.38
C ALA A 728 -53.49 17.05 -14.21
#